data_e2e5957e26c941624a839d33140305ae
#
_entry.id   e2e5957e26c941624a839d33140305ae
#
_cell.length_a   1.000
_cell.length_b   1.000
_cell.length_c   1.000
_cell.angle_alpha   90.00
_cell.angle_beta   90.00
_cell.angle_gamma   90.00
#
_symmetry.space_group_name_H-M   'P 1'
#
loop_
_entity.id
_entity.type
_entity.pdbx_description
1 polymer ?
#
loop_
_entity_poly.entity_id
_entity_poly.type
_entity_poly.pdbx_seq_one_letter_code
_entity_poly.pdbx_strand_id
1 'polypeptide(L)'
;MILGAIPWPDDLYLDKQAHVSLAGFPGDLVTSDYRRALLDALSDLDGFGVSSPIYFFLDGDIAPNSLPQTAEESTGDRASVFLIDADTGSPDAFQRVRVELQWFAGARRLALRPALGHPLTPGRRYAAIVTRRVKDLGGRAIEAAPRFASVRDSDNALSDARSIQARAEYTPVLETLVKAGMPRDDIVALAVFRVQTTSKDFEAARRIVRAGKAPMASNLSAVIDISALDNALGRASILDPLAAPHDQIYAMVHGTLPSPSFVSATAKTHGAWERDEAGLLRVKRTDDVPFTFFVPISRALVPAPAAVVIYQHQRGRERSDAVYVANALAARNIAVLALDAPFQGLRAKVSDTVRGVDSRNRFTGKAGADRFGDESGDFFGVAETQGGLTPLHPFYARDAIRQGVVDLMTAVRFVEEGDFAAITDLDVLLKGRKFGAQRLGFIGEDLGAQMGVMLASFEPNLQALVLFAVGAGVAQEWWLGAEDQELFAGLAQRFGRDAAHVDYQRDLPAFWPELAVFDTLTARAEPLAYAAALRRAPVNALLLMAKDDEVVSNLVTEALAVGLGATFVSGEPSYVGDLSTQVSAPGEVVSGNFAIEGARMTRVLQGYEPADHGLLLSRLGKQSYAHPPDPPFQPLETSQTINNPTSAAIAQIVDYFDSFFRCVITANASASAIKCPADVAMSSR
;
A
#
# COMPACT_ATOMS: atom_id res chain seq x y z
N MET A 1 -0.35 -38.18 -12.43
CA MET A 1 -1.32 -37.25 -11.86
C MET A 1 -1.20 -35.98 -12.69
N ILE A 2 -2.18 -35.63 -13.48
CA ILE A 2 -2.12 -34.43 -14.32
C ILE A 2 -2.12 -33.24 -13.35
N LEU A 3 -0.97 -32.58 -13.26
CA LEU A 3 -0.83 -31.26 -12.63
C LEU A 3 -1.84 -30.35 -13.32
N GLY A 4 -2.79 -29.79 -12.60
CA GLY A 4 -3.82 -28.92 -13.15
C GLY A 4 -5.27 -29.35 -12.84
N ALA A 5 -5.46 -30.46 -12.14
CA ALA A 5 -6.80 -30.92 -11.74
C ALA A 5 -7.36 -30.18 -10.51
N ILE A 6 -6.52 -29.45 -9.78
CA ILE A 6 -6.92 -28.68 -8.58
C ILE A 6 -6.82 -27.20 -8.93
N PRO A 7 -7.88 -26.43 -8.71
CA PRO A 7 -7.84 -24.97 -8.86
C PRO A 7 -6.76 -24.35 -7.95
N TRP A 8 -6.26 -23.20 -8.33
CA TRP A 8 -5.42 -22.35 -7.47
C TRP A 8 -6.08 -20.98 -7.33
N PRO A 9 -6.13 -20.39 -6.12
CA PRO A 9 -5.83 -20.99 -4.80
C PRO A 9 -6.89 -22.02 -4.37
N ASP A 10 -6.50 -22.91 -3.47
CA ASP A 10 -7.39 -23.88 -2.82
C ASP A 10 -6.77 -24.33 -1.49
N ASP A 11 -7.58 -24.59 -0.46
CA ASP A 11 -7.09 -25.05 0.84
C ASP A 11 -6.39 -26.43 0.75
N LEU A 12 -6.56 -27.13 -0.37
CA LEU A 12 -5.79 -28.35 -0.69
C LEU A 12 -4.29 -28.09 -0.92
N TYR A 13 -3.88 -26.85 -1.10
CA TYR A 13 -2.47 -26.45 -1.16
C TYR A 13 -1.92 -26.05 0.22
N LEU A 14 -2.70 -26.15 1.28
CA LEU A 14 -2.18 -25.99 2.63
C LEU A 14 -1.54 -27.31 3.10
N ASP A 15 -0.42 -27.18 3.79
CA ASP A 15 0.22 -28.29 4.47
C ASP A 15 -0.49 -28.66 5.80
N LYS A 16 0.06 -29.61 6.55
CA LYS A 16 -0.52 -30.05 7.84
C LYS A 16 -0.47 -28.98 8.92
N GLN A 17 0.37 -27.97 8.75
CA GLN A 17 0.51 -26.79 9.63
C GLN A 17 -0.36 -25.63 9.16
N ALA A 18 -1.15 -25.83 8.11
CA ALA A 18 -1.96 -24.83 7.44
C ALA A 18 -1.14 -23.71 6.75
N HIS A 19 0.09 -24.00 6.33
CA HIS A 19 0.91 -23.10 5.55
C HIS A 19 0.77 -23.38 4.04
N VAL A 20 0.92 -22.32 3.23
CA VAL A 20 0.82 -22.44 1.77
C VAL A 20 1.98 -23.24 1.21
N SER A 21 1.66 -24.24 0.40
CA SER A 21 2.61 -25.11 -0.30
C SER A 21 2.45 -24.98 -1.80
N LEU A 22 3.55 -24.92 -2.55
CA LEU A 22 3.54 -24.93 -4.01
C LEU A 22 3.55 -26.34 -4.61
N ALA A 23 3.33 -27.37 -3.80
CA ALA A 23 3.24 -28.75 -4.30
C ALA A 23 2.04 -28.91 -5.27
N GLY A 24 2.34 -28.98 -6.57
CA GLY A 24 1.32 -29.04 -7.63
C GLY A 24 0.81 -27.68 -8.11
N PHE A 25 1.52 -26.60 -7.82
CA PHE A 25 1.23 -25.29 -8.40
C PHE A 25 1.29 -25.33 -9.94
N PRO A 26 0.35 -24.66 -10.63
CA PRO A 26 0.20 -24.77 -12.09
C PRO A 26 1.23 -23.99 -12.92
N GLY A 27 2.16 -23.27 -12.32
CA GLY A 27 3.23 -22.55 -12.99
C GLY A 27 4.60 -23.23 -12.83
N ASP A 28 5.49 -23.04 -13.80
CA ASP A 28 6.90 -23.45 -13.72
C ASP A 28 7.73 -22.38 -13.02
N LEU A 29 7.96 -22.53 -11.73
CA LEU A 29 8.91 -21.69 -10.98
C LEU A 29 10.33 -22.16 -11.31
N VAL A 30 11.00 -21.46 -12.21
CA VAL A 30 12.02 -21.98 -13.14
C VAL A 30 13.41 -22.25 -12.55
N THR A 31 13.84 -21.64 -11.43
CA THR A 31 15.19 -21.90 -10.91
C THR A 31 15.18 -22.50 -9.51
N SER A 32 16.11 -23.45 -9.26
CA SER A 32 16.15 -24.22 -8.01
C SER A 32 16.33 -23.35 -6.76
N ASP A 33 17.17 -22.33 -6.82
CA ASP A 33 17.46 -21.49 -5.65
C ASP A 33 16.38 -20.44 -5.39
N TYR A 34 15.87 -19.83 -6.45
CA TYR A 34 14.75 -18.90 -6.36
C TYR A 34 13.46 -19.59 -5.90
N ARG A 35 13.17 -20.78 -6.45
CA ARG A 35 12.05 -21.62 -6.00
C ARG A 35 12.14 -21.95 -4.51
N ARG A 36 13.33 -22.28 -4.01
CA ARG A 36 13.52 -22.56 -2.58
C ARG A 36 13.20 -21.34 -1.73
N ALA A 37 13.70 -20.16 -2.11
CA ALA A 37 13.41 -18.91 -1.41
C ALA A 37 11.91 -18.58 -1.38
N LEU A 38 11.20 -18.80 -2.49
CA LEU A 38 9.74 -18.63 -2.53
C LEU A 38 9.01 -19.66 -1.64
N LEU A 39 9.44 -20.92 -1.64
CA LEU A 39 8.86 -21.96 -0.77
C LEU A 39 9.05 -21.62 0.71
N ASP A 40 10.24 -21.16 1.08
CA ASP A 40 10.56 -20.76 2.45
C ASP A 40 9.69 -19.56 2.88
N ALA A 41 9.50 -18.59 1.98
CA ALA A 41 8.65 -17.43 2.24
C ALA A 41 7.16 -17.77 2.36
N LEU A 42 6.67 -18.74 1.56
CA LEU A 42 5.28 -19.21 1.63
C LEU A 42 4.99 -20.00 2.91
N SER A 43 6.01 -20.66 3.48
CA SER A 43 5.84 -21.44 4.72
C SER A 43 5.44 -20.61 5.94
N ASP A 44 5.55 -19.27 5.86
CA ASP A 44 5.09 -18.33 6.90
C ASP A 44 3.62 -17.89 6.70
N LEU A 45 2.98 -18.26 5.58
CA LEU A 45 1.66 -17.79 5.20
C LEU A 45 0.57 -18.79 5.57
N ASP A 46 -0.48 -18.29 6.24
CA ASP A 46 -1.64 -19.05 6.69
C ASP A 46 -2.83 -18.99 5.71
N GLY A 47 -2.59 -18.59 4.47
CA GLY A 47 -3.58 -18.45 3.41
C GLY A 47 -3.05 -17.70 2.19
N PHE A 48 -3.96 -17.33 1.30
CA PHE A 48 -3.65 -16.78 -0.02
C PHE A 48 -3.81 -15.25 -0.06
N GLY A 49 -3.46 -14.62 -1.19
CA GLY A 49 -3.49 -13.18 -1.36
C GLY A 49 -4.91 -12.61 -1.38
N VAL A 50 -5.03 -11.32 -1.05
CA VAL A 50 -6.33 -10.60 -1.01
C VAL A 50 -6.87 -10.26 -2.40
N SER A 51 -6.00 -10.20 -3.42
CA SER A 51 -6.35 -9.86 -4.80
C SER A 51 -5.84 -10.89 -5.80
N SER A 52 -5.29 -12.01 -5.30
CA SER A 52 -4.69 -13.05 -6.14
C SER A 52 -5.69 -13.66 -7.11
N PRO A 53 -5.28 -13.89 -8.38
CA PRO A 53 -6.11 -14.59 -9.34
C PRO A 53 -6.37 -16.05 -8.94
N ILE A 54 -7.53 -16.52 -9.33
CA ILE A 54 -8.02 -17.88 -9.13
C ILE A 54 -8.06 -18.57 -10.50
N TYR A 55 -7.54 -19.81 -10.60
CA TYR A 55 -7.43 -20.51 -11.87
C TYR A 55 -8.19 -21.82 -11.85
N PHE A 56 -8.95 -22.06 -12.93
CA PHE A 56 -9.51 -23.35 -13.27
C PHE A 56 -8.91 -23.83 -14.60
N PHE A 57 -8.60 -25.11 -14.67
CA PHE A 57 -8.09 -25.77 -15.86
C PHE A 57 -9.19 -26.64 -16.47
N LEU A 58 -9.49 -26.41 -17.73
CA LEU A 58 -10.58 -27.10 -18.43
C LEU A 58 -9.99 -28.02 -19.51
N ASP A 59 -10.67 -29.14 -19.77
CA ASP A 59 -10.22 -30.09 -20.77
C ASP A 59 -10.54 -29.67 -22.22
N GLY A 60 -11.43 -28.69 -22.40
CA GLY A 60 -11.87 -28.18 -23.70
C GLY A 60 -11.97 -26.67 -23.72
N ASP A 61 -12.15 -26.12 -24.93
CA ASP A 61 -12.37 -24.70 -25.13
C ASP A 61 -13.80 -24.31 -24.77
N ILE A 62 -13.93 -23.10 -24.21
CA ILE A 62 -15.21 -22.52 -23.85
C ILE A 62 -15.55 -21.31 -24.72
N ALA A 63 -16.81 -20.98 -24.82
CA ALA A 63 -17.31 -19.78 -25.50
C ALA A 63 -17.16 -18.58 -24.55
N PRO A 64 -16.27 -17.61 -24.83
CA PRO A 64 -16.01 -16.46 -23.92
C PRO A 64 -17.27 -15.67 -23.59
N ASN A 65 -18.21 -15.58 -24.51
CA ASN A 65 -19.49 -14.88 -24.31
C ASN A 65 -20.46 -15.61 -23.34
N SER A 66 -20.12 -16.81 -22.88
CA SER A 66 -20.83 -17.52 -21.82
C SER A 66 -20.33 -17.17 -20.42
N LEU A 67 -19.27 -16.38 -20.32
CA LEU A 67 -18.72 -15.85 -19.07
C LEU A 67 -19.34 -14.47 -18.76
N PRO A 68 -19.40 -14.05 -17.50
CA PRO A 68 -19.59 -12.65 -17.14
C PRO A 68 -18.59 -11.76 -17.88
N GLN A 69 -19.06 -10.71 -18.54
CA GLN A 69 -18.22 -9.78 -19.30
C GLN A 69 -17.78 -8.58 -18.47
N THR A 70 -18.46 -8.31 -17.38
CA THR A 70 -18.15 -7.23 -16.44
C THR A 70 -18.10 -7.76 -15.01
N ALA A 71 -17.39 -7.03 -14.14
CA ALA A 71 -17.35 -7.37 -12.72
C ALA A 71 -18.75 -7.33 -12.06
N GLU A 72 -19.63 -6.47 -12.53
CA GLU A 72 -21.02 -6.41 -12.05
C GLU A 72 -21.82 -7.66 -12.46
N GLU A 73 -21.69 -8.12 -13.69
CA GLU A 73 -22.35 -9.34 -14.15
C GLU A 73 -21.96 -10.57 -13.33
N SER A 74 -20.73 -10.59 -12.78
CA SER A 74 -20.27 -11.70 -11.93
C SER A 74 -21.03 -11.83 -10.62
N THR A 75 -21.70 -10.77 -10.17
CA THR A 75 -22.52 -10.76 -8.95
C THR A 75 -23.98 -11.11 -9.20
N GLY A 76 -24.42 -11.11 -10.47
CA GLY A 76 -25.82 -11.37 -10.84
C GLY A 76 -26.21 -12.86 -10.67
N ASP A 77 -27.48 -13.16 -10.35
CA ASP A 77 -27.98 -14.51 -10.09
C ASP A 77 -27.75 -15.51 -11.24
N ARG A 78 -27.59 -14.98 -12.45
CA ARG A 78 -27.35 -15.77 -13.66
C ARG A 78 -25.87 -15.92 -14.03
N ALA A 79 -24.95 -15.40 -13.22
CA ALA A 79 -23.53 -15.54 -13.50
C ALA A 79 -23.16 -17.02 -13.67
N SER A 80 -22.40 -17.31 -14.73
CA SER A 80 -21.92 -18.65 -15.01
C SER A 80 -20.70 -19.01 -14.17
N VAL A 81 -19.94 -18.01 -13.76
CA VAL A 81 -18.78 -18.08 -12.87
C VAL A 81 -18.89 -16.95 -11.86
N PHE A 82 -18.65 -17.26 -10.60
CA PHE A 82 -18.73 -16.27 -9.52
C PHE A 82 -17.91 -16.68 -8.29
N LEU A 83 -17.63 -15.69 -7.45
CA LEU A 83 -16.92 -15.84 -6.16
C LEU A 83 -17.87 -15.46 -5.02
N ILE A 84 -17.86 -16.23 -3.93
CA ILE A 84 -18.66 -15.93 -2.73
C ILE A 84 -17.79 -15.91 -1.48
N ASP A 85 -18.20 -15.13 -0.48
CA ASP A 85 -17.73 -15.29 0.89
C ASP A 85 -18.31 -16.61 1.46
N ALA A 86 -17.44 -17.59 1.68
CA ALA A 86 -17.83 -18.91 2.20
C ALA A 86 -17.68 -19.03 3.72
N ASP A 87 -17.34 -17.94 4.39
CA ASP A 87 -17.21 -17.89 5.85
C ASP A 87 -18.58 -17.69 6.50
N THR A 88 -19.12 -18.74 7.11
CA THR A 88 -20.45 -18.72 7.75
C THR A 88 -20.55 -17.75 8.94
N GLY A 89 -19.42 -17.35 9.50
CA GLY A 89 -19.34 -16.34 10.59
C GLY A 89 -19.29 -14.91 10.08
N SER A 90 -19.18 -14.71 8.77
CA SER A 90 -19.11 -13.39 8.14
C SER A 90 -20.49 -12.71 8.07
N PRO A 91 -20.58 -11.38 8.27
CA PRO A 91 -21.80 -10.63 7.97
C PRO A 91 -22.13 -10.65 6.47
N ASP A 92 -21.14 -10.92 5.61
CA ASP A 92 -21.27 -10.99 4.16
C ASP A 92 -21.35 -12.45 3.66
N ALA A 93 -21.63 -13.41 4.55
CA ALA A 93 -21.69 -14.82 4.23
C ALA A 93 -22.59 -15.08 3.00
N PHE A 94 -22.00 -15.78 2.02
CA PHE A 94 -22.62 -16.13 0.74
C PHE A 94 -22.96 -14.97 -0.20
N GLN A 95 -22.59 -13.75 0.13
CA GLN A 95 -22.61 -12.64 -0.80
C GLN A 95 -21.59 -12.83 -1.91
N ARG A 96 -21.93 -12.42 -3.11
CA ARG A 96 -21.05 -12.48 -4.27
C ARG A 96 -20.06 -11.33 -4.26
N VAL A 97 -18.82 -11.66 -4.56
CA VAL A 97 -17.72 -10.72 -4.73
C VAL A 97 -17.63 -10.36 -6.22
N ARG A 98 -17.41 -9.10 -6.52
CA ARG A 98 -17.14 -8.63 -7.88
C ARG A 98 -15.82 -9.21 -8.36
N VAL A 99 -15.82 -9.88 -9.52
CA VAL A 99 -14.62 -10.47 -10.12
C VAL A 99 -14.51 -10.13 -11.59
N GLU A 100 -13.29 -9.96 -12.06
CA GLU A 100 -12.92 -9.89 -13.46
C GLU A 100 -12.53 -11.28 -13.94
N LEU A 101 -12.90 -11.64 -15.16
CA LEU A 101 -12.67 -12.96 -15.73
C LEU A 101 -11.88 -12.86 -17.03
N GLN A 102 -11.00 -13.84 -17.24
CA GLN A 102 -10.25 -14.00 -18.48
C GLN A 102 -10.13 -15.46 -18.88
N TRP A 103 -10.42 -15.77 -20.15
CA TRP A 103 -10.18 -17.05 -20.75
C TRP A 103 -8.92 -17.05 -21.57
N PHE A 104 -7.99 -17.94 -21.23
CA PHE A 104 -6.74 -18.18 -21.96
C PHE A 104 -6.85 -19.48 -22.75
N ALA A 105 -7.32 -19.42 -24.00
CA ALA A 105 -7.61 -20.58 -24.85
C ALA A 105 -6.38 -21.47 -25.05
N GLY A 106 -5.20 -20.89 -25.33
CA GLY A 106 -3.97 -21.64 -25.52
C GLY A 106 -3.54 -22.48 -24.31
N ALA A 107 -3.85 -22.02 -23.10
CA ALA A 107 -3.56 -22.69 -21.85
C ALA A 107 -4.77 -23.47 -21.29
N ARG A 108 -5.94 -23.40 -21.93
CA ARG A 108 -7.23 -23.90 -21.43
C ARG A 108 -7.47 -23.51 -19.96
N ARG A 109 -7.16 -22.27 -19.64
CA ARG A 109 -7.20 -21.74 -18.28
C ARG A 109 -8.24 -20.63 -18.18
N LEU A 110 -9.22 -20.83 -17.32
CA LEU A 110 -10.11 -19.78 -16.87
C LEU A 110 -9.49 -19.13 -15.63
N ALA A 111 -9.25 -17.85 -15.72
CA ALA A 111 -8.76 -17.05 -14.59
C ALA A 111 -9.85 -16.07 -14.16
N LEU A 112 -10.00 -15.89 -12.86
CA LEU A 112 -10.80 -14.82 -12.27
C LEU A 112 -10.04 -14.21 -11.11
N ARG A 113 -10.24 -12.92 -10.89
CA ARG A 113 -9.66 -12.20 -9.75
C ARG A 113 -10.67 -11.24 -9.15
N PRO A 114 -10.55 -10.89 -7.87
CA PRO A 114 -11.32 -9.78 -7.31
C PRO A 114 -11.15 -8.53 -8.18
N ALA A 115 -12.25 -7.84 -8.46
CA ALA A 115 -12.20 -6.61 -9.24
C ALA A 115 -11.36 -5.55 -8.54
N LEU A 116 -10.75 -4.66 -9.31
CA LEU A 116 -9.93 -3.59 -8.76
C LEU A 116 -10.66 -2.79 -7.69
N GLY A 117 -10.03 -2.60 -6.55
CA GLY A 117 -10.62 -1.92 -5.40
C GLY A 117 -11.56 -2.78 -4.53
N HIS A 118 -11.79 -4.04 -4.87
CA HIS A 118 -12.63 -4.99 -4.12
C HIS A 118 -11.84 -6.18 -3.56
N PRO A 119 -10.85 -5.95 -2.68
CA PRO A 119 -10.02 -7.01 -2.13
C PRO A 119 -10.84 -7.98 -1.29
N LEU A 120 -10.41 -9.23 -1.23
CA LEU A 120 -10.94 -10.21 -0.30
C LEU A 120 -10.58 -9.83 1.13
N THR A 121 -11.47 -10.08 2.07
CA THR A 121 -11.23 -9.77 3.49
C THR A 121 -10.22 -10.75 4.09
N PRO A 122 -9.12 -10.27 4.68
CA PRO A 122 -8.14 -11.12 5.34
C PRO A 122 -8.75 -12.04 6.41
N GLY A 123 -8.26 -13.27 6.47
CA GLY A 123 -8.68 -14.28 7.43
C GLY A 123 -10.00 -14.98 7.10
N ARG A 124 -10.73 -14.54 6.07
CA ARG A 124 -11.99 -15.16 5.64
C ARG A 124 -11.77 -16.27 4.61
N ARG A 125 -12.78 -17.09 4.47
CA ARG A 125 -12.82 -18.19 3.51
C ARG A 125 -13.71 -17.84 2.34
N TYR A 126 -13.25 -18.15 1.12
CA TYR A 126 -13.96 -17.86 -0.11
C TYR A 126 -14.15 -19.12 -0.94
N ALA A 127 -15.16 -19.10 -1.81
CA ALA A 127 -15.39 -20.15 -2.77
C ALA A 127 -15.61 -19.58 -4.17
N ALA A 128 -14.84 -20.04 -5.14
CA ALA A 128 -15.03 -19.75 -6.55
C ALA A 128 -15.76 -20.90 -7.22
N ILE A 129 -16.82 -20.60 -7.96
CA ILE A 129 -17.75 -21.57 -8.53
C ILE A 129 -17.82 -21.40 -10.04
N VAL A 130 -17.65 -22.49 -10.77
CA VAL A 130 -17.95 -22.59 -12.21
C VAL A 130 -19.19 -23.46 -12.39
N THR A 131 -20.17 -22.99 -13.16
CA THR A 131 -21.45 -23.68 -13.36
C THR A 131 -21.60 -24.22 -14.78
N ARG A 132 -22.59 -25.10 -15.00
CA ARG A 132 -23.02 -25.60 -16.33
C ARG A 132 -23.53 -24.50 -17.27
N ARG A 133 -23.69 -23.27 -16.78
CA ARG A 133 -24.03 -22.11 -17.63
C ARG A 133 -22.87 -21.70 -18.54
N VAL A 134 -21.62 -22.04 -18.18
CA VAL A 134 -20.49 -21.96 -19.10
C VAL A 134 -20.71 -22.93 -20.25
N LYS A 135 -20.47 -22.49 -21.50
CA LYS A 135 -20.70 -23.28 -22.70
C LYS A 135 -19.39 -23.55 -23.42
N ASP A 136 -19.32 -24.70 -24.10
CA ASP A 136 -18.29 -24.99 -25.09
C ASP A 136 -18.50 -24.14 -26.36
N LEU A 137 -17.58 -24.20 -27.31
CA LEU A 137 -17.69 -23.50 -28.59
C LEU A 137 -18.88 -23.96 -29.44
N GLY A 138 -19.45 -25.13 -29.16
CA GLY A 138 -20.66 -25.66 -29.79
C GLY A 138 -21.96 -25.27 -29.10
N GLY A 139 -21.88 -24.45 -28.02
CA GLY A 139 -23.06 -23.99 -27.26
C GLY A 139 -23.60 -25.00 -26.24
N ARG A 140 -22.93 -26.14 -26.05
CA ARG A 140 -23.30 -27.16 -25.06
C ARG A 140 -22.76 -26.76 -23.68
N ALA A 141 -23.51 -27.12 -22.62
CA ALA A 141 -23.04 -26.94 -21.25
C ALA A 141 -21.75 -27.75 -21.02
N ILE A 142 -20.77 -27.15 -20.36
CA ILE A 142 -19.60 -27.92 -19.89
C ILE A 142 -20.00 -28.83 -18.74
N GLU A 143 -19.24 -29.90 -18.53
CA GLU A 143 -19.51 -30.88 -17.50
C GLU A 143 -18.37 -30.97 -16.49
N ALA A 144 -18.70 -31.45 -15.29
CA ALA A 144 -17.75 -31.65 -14.24
C ALA A 144 -16.73 -32.74 -14.65
N ALA A 145 -15.45 -32.50 -14.40
CA ALA A 145 -14.44 -33.56 -14.56
C ALA A 145 -14.81 -34.77 -13.67
N PRO A 146 -14.60 -36.01 -14.11
CA PRO A 146 -15.03 -37.21 -13.38
C PRO A 146 -14.53 -37.25 -11.92
N ARG A 147 -13.30 -36.77 -11.69
CA ARG A 147 -12.72 -36.71 -10.35
C ARG A 147 -13.44 -35.70 -9.47
N PHE A 148 -13.76 -34.51 -10.00
CA PHE A 148 -14.52 -33.52 -9.25
C PHE A 148 -15.96 -33.99 -8.99
N ALA A 149 -16.62 -34.60 -9.99
CA ALA A 149 -17.94 -35.18 -9.79
C ALA A 149 -17.93 -36.25 -8.67
N SER A 150 -16.88 -37.08 -8.60
CA SER A 150 -16.74 -38.06 -7.51
C SER A 150 -16.57 -37.39 -6.14
N VAL A 151 -15.89 -36.27 -6.06
CA VAL A 151 -15.74 -35.47 -4.82
C VAL A 151 -17.05 -34.74 -4.48
N ARG A 152 -17.68 -34.16 -5.48
CA ARG A 152 -18.92 -33.38 -5.34
C ARG A 152 -20.08 -34.25 -4.87
N ASP A 153 -20.23 -35.43 -5.45
CA ASP A 153 -21.39 -36.27 -5.23
C ASP A 153 -21.14 -37.21 -4.02
N SER A 154 -21.96 -37.06 -2.97
CA SER A 154 -21.74 -37.67 -1.66
C SER A 154 -21.79 -39.19 -1.64
N ASP A 155 -22.49 -39.79 -2.61
CA ASP A 155 -22.72 -41.25 -2.65
C ASP A 155 -21.54 -42.03 -3.20
N ASN A 156 -20.55 -41.36 -3.77
CA ASN A 156 -19.36 -42.01 -4.34
C ASN A 156 -18.32 -42.37 -3.27
N ALA A 157 -17.87 -43.63 -3.26
CA ALA A 157 -16.75 -44.04 -2.44
C ALA A 157 -15.45 -43.41 -2.97
N LEU A 158 -14.68 -42.76 -2.07
CA LEU A 158 -13.38 -42.18 -2.38
C LEU A 158 -12.26 -43.07 -1.81
N SER A 159 -11.23 -43.32 -2.59
CA SER A 159 -10.14 -44.23 -2.21
C SER A 159 -8.82 -43.47 -1.94
N ASP A 160 -8.65 -42.25 -2.44
CA ASP A 160 -7.43 -41.48 -2.23
C ASP A 160 -7.61 -40.38 -1.20
N ALA A 161 -6.57 -40.17 -0.39
CA ALA A 161 -6.59 -39.22 0.74
C ALA A 161 -6.90 -37.79 0.31
N ARG A 162 -6.45 -37.35 -0.89
CA ARG A 162 -6.66 -35.98 -1.36
C ARG A 162 -8.10 -35.72 -1.81
N SER A 163 -8.74 -36.70 -2.43
CA SER A 163 -10.17 -36.64 -2.76
C SER A 163 -11.05 -36.64 -1.49
N ILE A 164 -10.66 -37.41 -0.48
CA ILE A 164 -11.33 -37.42 0.83
C ILE A 164 -11.20 -36.07 1.48
N GLN A 165 -10.00 -35.47 1.50
CA GLN A 165 -9.77 -34.12 2.00
C GLN A 165 -10.60 -33.10 1.23
N ALA A 166 -10.57 -33.12 -0.11
CA ALA A 166 -11.33 -32.22 -0.95
C ALA A 166 -12.83 -32.28 -0.66
N ARG A 167 -13.38 -33.49 -0.47
CA ARG A 167 -14.78 -33.65 -0.08
C ARG A 167 -15.08 -33.00 1.26
N ALA A 168 -14.21 -33.20 2.25
CA ALA A 168 -14.38 -32.59 3.57
C ALA A 168 -14.39 -31.06 3.49
N GLU A 169 -13.50 -30.47 2.68
CA GLU A 169 -13.40 -29.03 2.49
C GLU A 169 -14.57 -28.43 1.67
N TYR A 170 -15.06 -29.15 0.68
CA TYR A 170 -16.07 -28.63 -0.26
C TYR A 170 -17.51 -28.87 0.21
N THR A 171 -17.78 -29.93 0.97
CA THR A 171 -19.14 -30.30 1.39
C THR A 171 -19.91 -29.18 2.08
N PRO A 172 -19.35 -28.41 3.02
CA PRO A 172 -20.10 -27.33 3.67
C PRO A 172 -20.56 -26.24 2.69
N VAL A 173 -19.72 -25.91 1.72
CA VAL A 173 -20.05 -24.92 0.68
C VAL A 173 -21.12 -25.48 -0.26
N LEU A 174 -20.94 -26.72 -0.74
CA LEU A 174 -21.90 -27.38 -1.64
C LEU A 174 -23.27 -27.49 -1.00
N GLU A 175 -23.37 -27.91 0.25
CA GLU A 175 -24.64 -27.99 0.98
C GLU A 175 -25.33 -26.66 1.12
N THR A 176 -24.55 -25.59 1.34
CA THR A 176 -25.14 -24.26 1.46
C THR A 176 -25.62 -23.74 0.12
N LEU A 177 -24.88 -23.97 -0.97
CA LEU A 177 -25.32 -23.61 -2.32
C LEU A 177 -26.60 -24.37 -2.70
N VAL A 178 -26.70 -25.66 -2.35
CA VAL A 178 -27.91 -26.46 -2.57
C VAL A 178 -29.11 -25.90 -1.78
N LYS A 179 -28.90 -25.55 -0.51
CA LYS A 179 -29.94 -24.88 0.32
C LYS A 179 -30.38 -23.54 -0.24
N ALA A 180 -29.46 -22.82 -0.90
CA ALA A 180 -29.75 -21.58 -1.61
C ALA A 180 -30.42 -21.79 -2.99
N GLY A 181 -30.76 -23.03 -3.36
CA GLY A 181 -31.49 -23.33 -4.59
C GLY A 181 -30.62 -23.63 -5.80
N MET A 182 -29.31 -23.79 -5.65
CA MET A 182 -28.42 -24.20 -6.75
C MET A 182 -28.30 -25.72 -6.77
N PRO A 183 -28.74 -26.41 -7.85
CA PRO A 183 -28.58 -27.84 -7.98
C PRO A 183 -27.10 -28.22 -7.90
N ARG A 184 -26.78 -29.29 -7.17
CA ARG A 184 -25.42 -29.77 -7.01
C ARG A 184 -24.77 -30.08 -8.36
N ASP A 185 -25.53 -30.64 -9.29
CA ASP A 185 -25.08 -30.98 -10.65
C ASP A 185 -24.76 -29.76 -11.53
N ASP A 186 -25.29 -28.60 -11.18
CA ASP A 186 -24.96 -27.36 -11.89
C ASP A 186 -23.54 -26.86 -11.60
N ILE A 187 -22.90 -27.35 -10.52
CA ILE A 187 -21.55 -26.96 -10.14
C ILE A 187 -20.57 -27.90 -10.83
N VAL A 188 -19.79 -27.37 -11.78
CA VAL A 188 -18.86 -28.17 -12.59
C VAL A 188 -17.41 -28.06 -12.11
N ALA A 189 -17.05 -27.00 -11.41
CA ALA A 189 -15.79 -26.86 -10.71
C ALA A 189 -15.95 -25.93 -9.48
N LEU A 190 -15.14 -26.16 -8.47
CA LEU A 190 -15.15 -25.46 -7.20
C LEU A 190 -13.72 -25.31 -6.69
N ALA A 191 -13.37 -24.12 -6.21
CA ALA A 191 -12.19 -23.84 -5.41
C ALA A 191 -12.64 -23.26 -4.07
N VAL A 192 -12.11 -23.79 -2.97
CA VAL A 192 -12.38 -23.24 -1.63
C VAL A 192 -11.06 -22.94 -0.97
N PHE A 193 -10.88 -21.68 -0.56
CA PHE A 193 -9.60 -21.22 -0.05
C PHE A 193 -9.77 -20.16 1.04
N ARG A 194 -8.77 -20.06 1.90
CA ARG A 194 -8.66 -19.05 2.93
C ARG A 194 -7.74 -17.93 2.48
N VAL A 195 -8.17 -16.69 2.71
CA VAL A 195 -7.29 -15.52 2.60
C VAL A 195 -6.44 -15.44 3.86
N GLN A 196 -5.14 -15.15 3.70
CA GLN A 196 -4.21 -15.05 4.83
C GLN A 196 -4.60 -13.94 5.80
N THR A 197 -4.18 -14.10 7.05
CA THR A 197 -4.32 -13.03 8.05
C THR A 197 -3.20 -12.01 7.91
N THR A 198 -3.56 -10.73 7.76
CA THR A 198 -2.58 -9.65 7.55
C THR A 198 -2.35 -8.81 8.82
N SER A 199 -3.33 -8.73 9.73
CA SER A 199 -3.29 -7.84 10.90
C SER A 199 -2.48 -8.36 12.09
N LYS A 200 -2.42 -9.69 12.31
CA LYS A 200 -1.88 -10.31 13.53
C LYS A 200 -0.49 -9.80 13.93
N ASP A 201 0.39 -9.66 12.95
CA ASP A 201 1.76 -9.23 13.22
C ASP A 201 1.83 -7.77 13.62
N PHE A 202 1.05 -6.90 12.95
CA PHE A 202 0.99 -5.48 13.34
C PHE A 202 0.34 -5.27 14.69
N GLU A 203 -0.69 -6.04 15.03
CA GLU A 203 -1.29 -6.03 16.38
C GLU A 203 -0.27 -6.45 17.43
N ALA A 204 0.53 -7.48 17.16
CA ALA A 204 1.61 -7.91 18.05
C ALA A 204 2.72 -6.87 18.16
N ALA A 205 3.18 -6.32 17.03
CA ALA A 205 4.20 -5.27 16.99
C ALA A 205 3.73 -4.02 17.74
N ARG A 206 2.49 -3.58 17.52
CA ARG A 206 1.90 -2.45 18.25
C ARG A 206 1.86 -2.69 19.77
N ARG A 207 1.48 -3.89 20.20
CA ARG A 207 1.54 -4.25 21.64
C ARG A 207 2.96 -4.14 22.19
N ILE A 208 3.97 -4.59 21.44
CA ILE A 208 5.38 -4.47 21.83
C ILE A 208 5.80 -3.01 21.88
N VAL A 209 5.49 -2.21 20.85
CA VAL A 209 5.76 -0.76 20.85
C VAL A 209 5.12 -0.08 22.06
N ARG A 210 3.88 -0.43 22.41
CA ARG A 210 3.13 0.21 23.52
C ARG A 210 3.50 -0.31 24.92
N ALA A 211 4.07 -1.50 25.05
CA ALA A 211 4.41 -2.09 26.35
C ALA A 211 5.66 -1.51 27.04
N GLY A 212 6.60 -0.98 26.24
CA GLY A 212 7.85 -0.41 26.74
C GLY A 212 7.69 0.99 27.35
N LYS A 213 8.82 1.63 27.69
CA LYS A 213 8.84 3.07 28.02
C LYS A 213 8.50 3.89 26.77
N ALA A 214 7.91 5.09 26.95
CA ALA A 214 7.72 6.02 25.85
C ALA A 214 9.05 6.30 25.12
N PRO A 215 9.09 6.36 23.79
CA PRO A 215 10.30 6.64 23.06
C PRO A 215 10.86 8.00 23.47
N MET A 216 12.17 8.09 23.61
CA MET A 216 12.86 9.36 23.88
C MET A 216 13.75 9.68 22.68
N ALA A 217 13.68 10.93 22.23
CA ALA A 217 14.56 11.43 21.19
C ALA A 217 16.00 11.49 21.68
N SER A 218 16.95 11.07 20.85
CA SER A 218 18.39 11.05 21.13
C SER A 218 19.19 11.53 19.91
N ASN A 219 20.53 11.67 20.09
CA ASN A 219 21.44 12.10 19.03
C ASN A 219 21.02 13.43 18.39
N LEU A 220 20.53 14.37 19.21
CA LEU A 220 19.92 15.60 18.75
C LEU A 220 20.94 16.59 18.20
N SER A 221 20.61 17.21 17.08
CA SER A 221 21.23 18.41 16.53
C SER A 221 20.15 19.31 15.93
N ALA A 222 20.41 20.60 15.82
CA ALA A 222 19.43 21.52 15.31
C ALA A 222 20.04 22.59 14.39
N VAL A 223 19.31 22.92 13.33
CA VAL A 223 19.51 24.11 12.51
C VAL A 223 18.44 25.10 12.95
N ILE A 224 18.86 26.18 13.60
CA ILE A 224 17.97 27.12 14.28
C ILE A 224 18.15 28.50 13.66
N ASP A 225 17.09 29.22 13.54
CA ASP A 225 16.89 30.53 12.91
C ASP A 225 17.00 30.51 11.36
N ILE A 226 16.49 31.59 10.78
CA ILE A 226 16.38 31.74 9.33
C ILE A 226 17.75 31.77 8.64
N SER A 227 18.78 32.34 9.30
CA SER A 227 20.11 32.44 8.68
C SER A 227 20.79 31.07 8.60
N ALA A 228 20.65 30.25 9.64
CA ALA A 228 21.15 28.89 9.63
C ALA A 228 20.38 28.00 8.64
N LEU A 229 19.07 28.19 8.54
CA LEU A 229 18.22 27.51 7.56
C LEU A 229 18.54 27.94 6.11
N ASP A 230 18.79 29.23 5.86
CA ASP A 230 19.28 29.74 4.56
C ASP A 230 20.59 29.05 4.16
N ASN A 231 21.50 28.83 5.11
CA ASN A 231 22.78 28.16 4.85
C ASN A 231 22.62 26.67 4.58
N ALA A 232 21.64 26.01 5.22
CA ALA A 232 21.42 24.58 5.11
C ALA A 232 20.56 24.20 3.87
N LEU A 233 19.60 25.02 3.52
CA LEU A 233 18.57 24.73 2.49
C LEU A 233 18.70 25.60 1.23
N GLY A 234 19.64 26.56 1.23
CA GLY A 234 19.73 27.60 0.22
C GLY A 234 18.67 28.70 0.44
N ARG A 235 18.93 29.86 -0.07
CA ARG A 235 18.01 31.01 0.03
C ARG A 235 17.22 31.13 -1.27
N ALA A 236 15.90 31.01 -1.18
CA ALA A 236 15.04 31.24 -2.33
C ALA A 236 15.25 32.64 -2.91
N SER A 237 15.68 32.71 -4.16
CA SER A 237 15.94 33.95 -4.90
C SER A 237 15.63 33.75 -6.37
N ILE A 238 15.72 34.84 -7.14
CA ILE A 238 15.66 34.75 -8.63
C ILE A 238 16.80 33.87 -9.18
N LEU A 239 17.93 33.82 -8.46
CA LEU A 239 19.10 33.02 -8.86
C LEU A 239 19.07 31.56 -8.36
N ASP A 240 18.28 31.29 -7.32
CA ASP A 240 18.03 29.96 -6.79
C ASP A 240 16.54 29.75 -6.53
N PRO A 241 15.74 29.58 -7.59
CA PRO A 241 14.31 29.36 -7.46
C PRO A 241 13.96 27.99 -6.89
N LEU A 242 14.94 27.09 -6.79
CA LEU A 242 14.76 25.71 -6.32
C LEU A 242 15.04 25.53 -4.83
N ALA A 243 15.56 26.58 -4.16
CA ALA A 243 15.76 26.53 -2.72
C ALA A 243 14.45 26.20 -2.00
N ALA A 244 14.51 25.23 -1.10
CA ALA A 244 13.34 24.78 -0.35
C ALA A 244 12.76 25.92 0.50
N PRO A 245 11.45 26.17 0.49
CA PRO A 245 10.82 27.19 1.29
C PRO A 245 10.95 26.87 2.79
N HIS A 246 11.35 27.84 3.61
CA HIS A 246 11.54 27.64 5.05
C HIS A 246 11.29 28.90 5.89
N ASP A 247 10.69 29.92 5.29
CA ASP A 247 10.41 31.22 5.93
C ASP A 247 9.39 31.18 7.08
N GLN A 248 8.68 30.04 7.25
CA GLN A 248 7.76 29.79 8.36
C GLN A 248 8.33 28.78 9.38
N ILE A 249 9.49 28.20 9.12
CA ILE A 249 10.16 27.24 10.00
C ILE A 249 11.14 27.99 10.91
N TYR A 250 11.05 27.75 12.22
CA TYR A 250 11.99 28.26 13.19
C TYR A 250 13.23 27.41 13.35
N ALA A 251 13.01 26.08 13.40
CA ALA A 251 14.08 25.13 13.58
C ALA A 251 13.81 23.81 12.85
N MET A 252 14.87 23.21 12.35
CA MET A 252 14.93 21.80 11.94
C MET A 252 15.72 21.04 12.99
N VAL A 253 15.08 20.18 13.75
CA VAL A 253 15.72 19.35 14.75
C VAL A 253 15.90 17.94 14.21
N HIS A 254 17.15 17.51 14.07
CA HIS A 254 17.50 16.15 13.67
C HIS A 254 17.76 15.30 14.90
N GLY A 255 17.43 14.03 14.85
CA GLY A 255 17.67 13.10 15.92
C GLY A 255 17.33 11.67 15.54
N THR A 256 17.28 10.80 16.54
CA THR A 256 16.86 9.41 16.37
C THR A 256 15.82 9.01 17.40
N LEU A 257 14.91 8.11 17.01
CA LEU A 257 13.93 7.46 17.89
C LEU A 257 14.26 5.97 17.97
N PRO A 258 14.33 5.40 19.20
CA PRO A 258 14.53 3.97 19.36
C PRO A 258 13.27 3.19 18.97
N SER A 259 13.35 2.36 17.94
CA SER A 259 12.26 1.54 17.44
C SER A 259 12.59 0.05 17.51
N PRO A 260 11.67 -0.84 17.94
CA PRO A 260 11.89 -2.27 17.89
C PRO A 260 11.97 -2.75 16.45
N SER A 261 13.03 -3.49 16.12
CA SER A 261 13.25 -4.05 14.80
C SER A 261 13.05 -5.56 14.83
N PHE A 262 12.21 -6.04 13.90
CA PHE A 262 11.90 -7.45 13.70
C PHE A 262 12.67 -8.05 12.53
N VAL A 263 13.19 -7.19 11.65
CA VAL A 263 13.87 -7.60 10.41
C VAL A 263 15.26 -8.17 10.75
N SER A 264 15.57 -9.32 10.17
CA SER A 264 16.91 -9.91 10.29
C SER A 264 17.95 -9.03 9.61
N ALA A 265 19.07 -8.81 10.30
CA ALA A 265 20.21 -8.04 9.79
C ALA A 265 21.09 -8.82 8.81
N THR A 266 20.83 -10.12 8.58
CA THR A 266 21.70 -10.96 7.75
C THR A 266 21.02 -11.31 6.44
N ALA A 267 21.72 -11.06 5.32
CA ALA A 267 21.29 -11.48 3.99
C ALA A 267 21.00 -12.99 3.87
N LYS A 268 21.47 -13.79 4.80
CA LYS A 268 21.25 -15.24 4.85
C LYS A 268 19.88 -15.64 5.38
N THR A 269 19.20 -14.79 6.12
CA THR A 269 17.89 -15.07 6.74
C THR A 269 16.75 -14.34 6.05
N HIS A 270 17.00 -13.81 4.87
CA HIS A 270 15.99 -13.27 3.96
C HIS A 270 15.16 -12.09 4.49
N GLY A 271 15.65 -11.32 5.45
CA GLY A 271 14.94 -10.13 5.95
C GLY A 271 13.58 -10.39 6.61
N ALA A 272 13.15 -11.63 6.70
CA ALA A 272 11.87 -12.00 7.29
C ALA A 272 11.79 -11.57 8.76
N TRP A 273 10.59 -11.27 9.21
CA TRP A 273 10.34 -10.98 10.62
C TRP A 273 10.60 -12.22 11.48
N GLU A 274 11.45 -12.06 12.48
CA GLU A 274 11.84 -13.16 13.35
C GLU A 274 10.70 -13.55 14.32
N ARG A 275 10.60 -14.86 14.56
CA ARG A 275 9.68 -15.44 15.53
C ARG A 275 10.44 -16.30 16.53
N ASP A 276 9.87 -16.44 17.71
CA ASP A 276 10.36 -17.41 18.71
C ASP A 276 9.83 -18.83 18.40
N GLU A 277 10.20 -19.79 19.26
CA GLU A 277 9.79 -21.19 19.13
C GLU A 277 8.26 -21.39 19.23
N ALA A 278 7.54 -20.45 19.83
CA ALA A 278 6.09 -20.44 19.91
C ALA A 278 5.42 -19.74 18.71
N GLY A 279 6.19 -19.26 17.72
CA GLY A 279 5.70 -18.53 16.55
C GLY A 279 5.32 -17.07 16.83
N LEU A 280 5.65 -16.53 18.00
CA LEU A 280 5.39 -15.14 18.35
C LEU A 280 6.49 -14.22 17.81
N LEU A 281 6.13 -12.99 17.48
CA LEU A 281 7.10 -11.98 17.00
C LEU A 281 8.20 -11.75 18.04
N ARG A 282 9.44 -11.78 17.57
CA ARG A 282 10.63 -11.56 18.38
C ARG A 282 11.33 -10.27 17.96
N VAL A 283 11.51 -9.35 18.91
CA VAL A 283 12.36 -8.18 18.69
C VAL A 283 13.79 -8.64 18.50
N LYS A 284 14.37 -8.36 17.34
CA LYS A 284 15.74 -8.72 16.98
C LYS A 284 16.74 -7.76 17.60
N ARG A 285 16.44 -6.46 17.50
CA ARG A 285 17.24 -5.36 18.00
C ARG A 285 16.37 -4.11 18.16
N THR A 286 16.95 -3.07 18.71
CA THR A 286 16.38 -1.72 18.65
C THR A 286 17.18 -0.93 17.62
N ASP A 287 16.50 -0.34 16.64
CA ASP A 287 17.10 0.54 15.64
C ASP A 287 16.90 1.99 16.05
N ASP A 288 17.93 2.82 15.86
CA ASP A 288 17.85 4.27 16.00
C ASP A 288 17.33 4.86 14.69
N VAL A 289 16.03 5.10 14.62
CA VAL A 289 15.36 5.62 13.42
C VAL A 289 15.60 7.11 13.28
N PRO A 290 16.27 7.58 12.22
CA PRO A 290 16.50 8.99 11.98
C PRO A 290 15.21 9.76 11.78
N PHE A 291 15.11 10.94 12.39
CA PHE A 291 13.99 11.88 12.16
C PHE A 291 14.47 13.29 11.91
N THR A 292 13.63 14.09 11.32
CA THR A 292 13.70 15.56 11.27
C THR A 292 12.38 16.13 11.78
N PHE A 293 12.47 16.98 12.79
CA PHE A 293 11.30 17.66 13.34
C PHE A 293 11.33 19.15 12.94
N PHE A 294 10.36 19.56 12.13
CA PHE A 294 10.21 20.93 11.63
C PHE A 294 9.34 21.71 12.61
N VAL A 295 9.91 22.70 13.24
CA VAL A 295 9.26 23.49 14.27
C VAL A 295 8.79 24.83 13.68
N PRO A 296 7.49 25.19 13.79
CA PRO A 296 6.97 26.45 13.29
C PRO A 296 7.58 27.68 13.98
N ILE A 297 7.66 28.80 13.29
CA ILE A 297 7.88 30.10 13.92
C ILE A 297 6.69 30.44 14.82
N SER A 298 6.96 30.81 16.07
CA SER A 298 5.92 31.39 16.94
C SER A 298 6.05 32.92 16.99
N ARG A 299 4.96 33.56 16.63
CA ARG A 299 4.85 35.05 16.72
C ARG A 299 4.16 35.49 18.00
N ALA A 300 3.69 34.59 18.83
CA ALA A 300 3.01 34.87 20.08
C ALA A 300 3.98 34.87 21.25
N LEU A 301 3.77 35.75 22.24
CA LEU A 301 4.54 35.80 23.49
C LEU A 301 4.42 34.52 24.31
N VAL A 302 3.25 33.90 24.25
CA VAL A 302 3.00 32.52 24.79
C VAL A 302 2.54 31.65 23.64
N PRO A 303 3.42 30.80 23.10
CA PRO A 303 3.05 29.95 22.00
C PRO A 303 1.92 28.97 22.36
N ALA A 304 0.87 28.92 21.53
CA ALA A 304 -0.09 27.82 21.61
C ALA A 304 0.60 26.47 21.31
N PRO A 305 0.12 25.36 21.88
CA PRO A 305 0.61 24.04 21.49
C PRO A 305 0.51 23.87 19.98
N ALA A 306 1.59 23.38 19.35
CA ALA A 306 1.59 23.08 17.93
C ALA A 306 1.02 21.67 17.70
N ALA A 307 0.08 21.55 16.78
CA ALA A 307 -0.33 20.25 16.27
C ALA A 307 0.86 19.56 15.56
N VAL A 308 0.83 18.23 15.47
CA VAL A 308 1.89 17.48 14.80
C VAL A 308 1.30 16.63 13.68
N VAL A 309 1.92 16.71 12.51
CA VAL A 309 1.71 15.83 11.38
C VAL A 309 2.96 14.95 11.24
N ILE A 310 2.77 13.65 11.09
CA ILE A 310 3.84 12.70 10.78
C ILE A 310 3.97 12.63 9.26
N TYR A 311 5.19 12.66 8.74
CA TYR A 311 5.47 12.59 7.31
C TYR A 311 6.36 11.40 7.00
N GLN A 312 6.01 10.68 5.92
CA GLN A 312 6.81 9.60 5.36
C GLN A 312 7.04 9.83 3.87
N HIS A 313 8.30 9.82 3.48
CA HIS A 313 8.78 10.09 2.13
C HIS A 313 8.50 8.96 1.15
N GLN A 314 8.68 9.23 -0.14
CA GLN A 314 8.63 8.29 -1.26
C GLN A 314 9.79 7.29 -1.20
N ARG A 315 9.68 6.22 -1.98
CA ARG A 315 10.78 5.29 -2.24
C ARG A 315 11.98 6.03 -2.87
N GLY A 316 13.19 5.66 -2.46
CA GLY A 316 14.42 6.28 -2.95
C GLY A 316 14.66 7.72 -2.48
N ARG A 317 13.93 8.17 -1.47
CA ARG A 317 13.97 9.53 -0.93
C ARG A 317 14.31 9.54 0.56
N GLU A 318 14.20 10.69 1.19
CA GLU A 318 14.52 10.84 2.61
C GLU A 318 13.61 11.84 3.34
N ARG A 319 13.69 11.85 4.67
CA ARG A 319 12.87 12.66 5.57
C ARG A 319 12.92 14.18 5.37
N SER A 320 14.02 14.72 4.78
CA SER A 320 14.12 16.18 4.59
C SER A 320 13.23 16.70 3.44
N ASP A 321 12.71 15.82 2.60
CA ASP A 321 11.73 16.20 1.57
C ASP A 321 10.47 16.82 2.16
N ALA A 322 10.16 16.49 3.42
CA ALA A 322 9.06 17.09 4.16
C ALA A 322 9.10 18.62 4.21
N VAL A 323 10.27 19.26 3.98
CA VAL A 323 10.44 20.72 4.11
C VAL A 323 9.44 21.53 3.28
N TYR A 324 9.06 21.04 2.10
CA TYR A 324 8.13 21.75 1.21
C TYR A 324 6.73 21.87 1.83
N VAL A 325 6.19 20.78 2.34
CA VAL A 325 4.88 20.79 3.02
C VAL A 325 5.00 21.33 4.44
N ALA A 326 6.13 21.09 5.14
CA ALA A 326 6.36 21.53 6.49
C ALA A 326 6.36 23.06 6.61
N ASN A 327 6.97 23.76 5.66
CA ASN A 327 6.95 25.23 5.66
C ASN A 327 5.54 25.80 5.55
N ALA A 328 4.72 25.23 4.68
CA ALA A 328 3.34 25.67 4.49
C ALA A 328 2.46 25.36 5.72
N LEU A 329 2.62 24.18 6.32
CA LEU A 329 1.94 23.77 7.56
C LEU A 329 2.38 24.61 8.76
N ALA A 330 3.67 24.99 8.82
CA ALA A 330 4.21 25.83 9.87
C ALA A 330 3.51 27.21 9.94
N ALA A 331 3.05 27.76 8.81
CA ALA A 331 2.24 28.97 8.77
C ALA A 331 0.91 28.86 9.55
N ARG A 332 0.45 27.64 9.83
CA ARG A 332 -0.74 27.30 10.61
C ARG A 332 -0.42 26.79 12.02
N ASN A 333 0.82 26.95 12.49
CA ASN A 333 1.33 26.40 13.76
C ASN A 333 1.21 24.85 13.83
N ILE A 334 1.47 24.18 12.72
CA ILE A 334 1.52 22.73 12.62
C ILE A 334 2.98 22.31 12.41
N ALA A 335 3.52 21.54 13.35
CA ALA A 335 4.85 20.95 13.26
C ALA A 335 4.81 19.66 12.44
N VAL A 336 5.92 19.31 11.80
CA VAL A 336 6.04 18.07 11.02
C VAL A 336 7.17 17.22 11.57
N LEU A 337 6.88 15.93 11.84
CA LEU A 337 7.84 14.90 12.23
C LEU A 337 8.03 13.94 11.05
N ALA A 338 9.18 13.98 10.41
CA ALA A 338 9.52 13.15 9.26
C ALA A 338 10.57 12.09 9.62
N LEU A 339 10.41 10.87 9.12
CA LEU A 339 11.31 9.74 9.40
C LEU A 339 11.92 9.18 8.11
N ASP A 340 13.11 8.56 8.21
CA ASP A 340 13.64 7.73 7.12
C ASP A 340 13.07 6.32 7.18
N ALA A 341 12.57 5.83 6.05
CA ALA A 341 12.10 4.46 5.90
C ALA A 341 13.28 3.46 6.01
N PRO A 342 13.02 2.18 6.32
CA PRO A 342 14.04 1.15 6.31
C PRO A 342 14.80 1.11 4.99
N PHE A 343 16.13 1.02 5.06
CA PHE A 343 17.07 0.95 3.93
C PHE A 343 17.07 2.18 3.00
N GLN A 344 16.55 3.33 3.46
CA GLN A 344 16.50 4.57 2.69
C GLN A 344 17.06 5.74 3.51
N GLY A 345 17.37 6.84 2.85
CA GLY A 345 17.99 8.00 3.49
C GLY A 345 19.25 7.64 4.27
N LEU A 346 19.37 8.09 5.52
CA LEU A 346 20.50 7.72 6.39
C LEU A 346 20.55 6.25 6.79
N ARG A 347 19.51 5.47 6.51
CA ARG A 347 19.48 4.03 6.75
C ARG A 347 19.93 3.21 5.53
N ALA A 348 20.18 3.86 4.38
CA ALA A 348 20.79 3.23 3.21
C ALA A 348 22.26 2.92 3.47
N LYS A 349 22.77 1.82 2.91
CA LYS A 349 24.18 1.47 3.00
C LYS A 349 25.00 2.27 2.00
N VAL A 350 26.11 2.83 2.44
CA VAL A 350 27.01 3.66 1.61
C VAL A 350 27.54 2.94 0.38
N SER A 351 27.70 1.61 0.48
CA SER A 351 28.24 0.78 -0.60
C SER A 351 27.19 0.25 -1.57
N ASP A 352 25.90 0.46 -1.27
CA ASP A 352 24.83 -0.06 -2.09
C ASP A 352 24.53 0.92 -3.21
N THR A 353 24.65 0.44 -4.44
CA THR A 353 24.19 1.12 -5.64
C THR A 353 23.26 0.17 -6.39
N VAL A 354 22.03 0.58 -6.61
CA VAL A 354 21.07 -0.17 -7.41
C VAL A 354 20.42 0.82 -8.38
N ARG A 355 20.58 0.59 -9.69
CA ARG A 355 19.93 1.38 -10.74
C ARG A 355 20.18 2.89 -10.67
N GLY A 356 21.38 3.30 -10.28
CA GLY A 356 21.70 4.72 -10.10
C GLY A 356 21.21 5.31 -8.78
N VAL A 357 20.57 4.51 -7.95
CA VAL A 357 20.32 4.84 -6.54
C VAL A 357 21.66 4.85 -5.83
N ASP A 358 22.03 5.98 -5.26
CA ASP A 358 23.34 6.20 -4.65
C ASP A 358 23.17 6.71 -3.22
N SER A 359 23.70 5.97 -2.25
CA SER A 359 23.78 6.39 -0.86
C SER A 359 24.85 7.45 -0.60
N ARG A 360 25.48 7.98 -1.64
CA ARG A 360 26.43 9.09 -1.55
C ARG A 360 25.72 10.41 -1.82
N ASN A 361 25.94 11.34 -0.91
CA ASN A 361 25.53 12.71 -1.11
C ASN A 361 26.22 13.31 -2.36
N ARG A 362 25.46 13.67 -3.38
CA ARG A 362 25.96 14.18 -4.66
C ARG A 362 26.69 15.51 -4.53
N PHE A 363 26.30 16.32 -3.55
CA PHE A 363 26.89 17.64 -3.32
C PHE A 363 28.21 17.58 -2.57
N THR A 364 28.36 16.59 -1.66
CA THR A 364 29.56 16.48 -0.82
C THR A 364 30.48 15.32 -1.21
N GLY A 365 30.01 14.38 -2.04
CA GLY A 365 30.72 13.15 -2.38
C GLY A 365 30.95 12.22 -1.20
N LYS A 366 30.39 12.52 -0.01
CA LYS A 366 30.51 11.73 1.22
C LYS A 366 29.32 10.81 1.38
N ALA A 367 29.47 9.80 2.25
CA ALA A 367 28.34 8.98 2.67
C ALA A 367 27.23 9.83 3.29
N GLY A 368 26.01 9.53 2.95
CA GLY A 368 24.82 10.16 3.49
C GLY A 368 23.83 10.59 2.41
N ALA A 369 22.59 10.68 2.79
CA ALA A 369 21.48 11.05 1.95
C ALA A 369 21.64 12.46 1.35
N ASP A 370 21.27 12.59 0.07
CA ASP A 370 21.28 13.88 -0.62
C ASP A 370 19.91 14.27 -1.20
N ARG A 371 18.89 13.53 -0.88
CA ARG A 371 17.49 13.63 -1.35
C ARG A 371 17.22 13.04 -2.74
N PHE A 372 18.18 12.36 -3.34
CA PHE A 372 18.02 11.83 -4.70
C PHE A 372 18.49 10.37 -4.74
N GLY A 373 17.55 9.45 -4.77
CA GLY A 373 17.83 8.05 -5.02
C GLY A 373 18.60 7.32 -3.92
N ASP A 374 18.49 7.76 -2.67
CA ASP A 374 19.14 7.12 -1.53
C ASP A 374 18.37 5.88 -1.07
N GLU A 375 18.58 4.77 -1.76
CA GLU A 375 17.98 3.48 -1.46
C GLU A 375 19.04 2.39 -1.39
N SER A 376 18.91 1.49 -0.42
CA SER A 376 19.74 0.29 -0.33
C SER A 376 19.13 -0.86 -1.12
N GLY A 377 19.94 -1.61 -1.85
CA GLY A 377 19.55 -2.86 -2.49
C GLY A 377 18.93 -3.88 -1.53
N ASP A 378 19.20 -3.78 -0.24
CA ASP A 378 18.59 -4.61 0.79
C ASP A 378 17.07 -4.44 0.87
N PHE A 379 16.52 -3.30 0.46
CA PHE A 379 15.07 -3.08 0.43
C PHE A 379 14.37 -4.09 -0.48
N PHE A 380 14.91 -4.34 -1.65
CA PHE A 380 14.34 -5.30 -2.60
C PHE A 380 14.96 -6.71 -2.49
N GLY A 381 15.99 -6.90 -1.66
CA GLY A 381 16.76 -8.14 -1.68
C GLY A 381 17.49 -8.35 -3.00
N VAL A 382 17.90 -7.27 -3.63
CA VAL A 382 18.66 -7.28 -4.88
C VAL A 382 20.13 -7.19 -4.56
N ALA A 383 20.96 -8.07 -5.12
CA ALA A 383 22.40 -7.98 -5.05
C ALA A 383 22.99 -7.88 -6.45
N GLU A 384 23.96 -6.99 -6.62
CA GLU A 384 24.74 -6.92 -7.84
C GLU A 384 25.69 -8.12 -7.91
N THR A 385 25.59 -8.88 -8.99
CA THR A 385 26.48 -10.01 -9.29
C THR A 385 27.23 -9.75 -10.58
N GLN A 386 28.32 -10.48 -10.83
CA GLN A 386 29.09 -10.39 -12.09
C GLN A 386 28.25 -10.65 -13.37
N GLY A 387 27.01 -11.10 -13.24
CA GLY A 387 26.07 -11.36 -14.31
C GLY A 387 24.87 -10.42 -14.37
N GLY A 388 24.91 -9.31 -13.61
CA GLY A 388 23.78 -8.37 -13.50
C GLY A 388 23.07 -8.42 -12.15
N LEU A 389 21.91 -7.77 -12.06
CA LEU A 389 21.09 -7.76 -10.85
C LEU A 389 20.55 -9.16 -10.55
N THR A 390 20.72 -9.63 -9.32
CA THR A 390 20.03 -10.84 -8.84
C THR A 390 18.56 -10.56 -8.66
N PRO A 391 17.73 -11.59 -8.66
CA PRO A 391 16.29 -11.40 -8.63
C PRO A 391 15.83 -10.73 -7.35
N LEU A 392 14.85 -9.90 -7.53
CA LEU A 392 13.94 -9.39 -6.54
C LEU A 392 13.44 -10.52 -5.61
N HIS A 393 13.63 -10.32 -4.31
CA HIS A 393 12.98 -11.14 -3.30
C HIS A 393 11.79 -10.37 -2.72
N PRO A 394 10.56 -10.69 -3.10
CA PRO A 394 9.38 -9.88 -2.77
C PRO A 394 9.14 -9.74 -1.27
N PHE A 395 9.58 -10.69 -0.46
CA PHE A 395 9.45 -10.63 0.98
C PHE A 395 10.46 -9.68 1.65
N TYR A 396 11.56 -9.27 0.99
CA TYR A 396 12.42 -8.22 1.52
C TYR A 396 11.68 -6.88 1.53
N ALA A 397 11.14 -6.47 0.37
CA ALA A 397 10.34 -5.25 0.28
C ALA A 397 9.11 -5.34 1.21
N ARG A 398 8.39 -6.47 1.20
CA ARG A 398 7.28 -6.72 2.13
C ARG A 398 7.65 -6.43 3.58
N ASP A 399 8.76 -6.99 4.04
CA ASP A 399 9.13 -6.91 5.46
C ASP A 399 9.82 -5.60 5.80
N ALA A 400 10.47 -4.93 4.83
CA ALA A 400 10.94 -3.55 4.97
C ALA A 400 9.77 -2.56 5.09
N ILE A 401 8.75 -2.66 4.25
CA ILE A 401 7.53 -1.85 4.35
C ILE A 401 6.86 -2.05 5.72
N ARG A 402 6.71 -3.29 6.15
CA ARG A 402 6.10 -3.62 7.45
C ARG A 402 6.92 -3.04 8.61
N GLN A 403 8.26 -3.10 8.55
CA GLN A 403 9.12 -2.49 9.56
C GLN A 403 8.97 -0.97 9.58
N GLY A 404 8.82 -0.32 8.42
CA GLY A 404 8.52 1.12 8.34
C GLY A 404 7.23 1.49 9.06
N VAL A 405 6.20 0.65 8.96
CA VAL A 405 4.95 0.84 9.74
C VAL A 405 5.19 0.76 11.25
N VAL A 406 6.06 -0.16 11.72
CA VAL A 406 6.42 -0.24 13.14
C VAL A 406 7.18 1.00 13.60
N ASP A 407 8.09 1.51 12.78
CA ASP A 407 8.83 2.73 13.06
C ASP A 407 7.88 3.94 13.15
N LEU A 408 6.87 3.99 12.29
CA LEU A 408 5.80 4.98 12.35
C LEU A 408 4.89 4.81 13.58
N MET A 409 4.58 3.58 14.03
CA MET A 409 3.89 3.34 15.31
C MET A 409 4.72 3.90 16.49
N THR A 410 6.04 3.78 16.43
CA THR A 410 6.94 4.38 17.42
C THR A 410 6.89 5.90 17.37
N ALA A 411 6.84 6.51 16.18
CA ALA A 411 6.69 7.95 16.01
C ALA A 411 5.33 8.46 16.52
N VAL A 412 4.24 7.74 16.23
CA VAL A 412 2.91 8.04 16.79
C VAL A 412 2.98 8.05 18.33
N ARG A 413 3.55 7.02 18.91
CA ARG A 413 3.70 6.94 20.37
C ARG A 413 4.58 8.05 20.93
N PHE A 414 5.66 8.44 20.23
CA PHE A 414 6.50 9.55 20.63
C PHE A 414 5.71 10.87 20.66
N VAL A 415 4.87 11.13 19.67
CA VAL A 415 4.05 12.36 19.63
C VAL A 415 2.97 12.35 20.72
N GLU A 416 2.41 11.19 21.05
CA GLU A 416 1.34 11.06 22.08
C GLU A 416 1.87 11.12 23.50
N GLU A 417 2.97 10.44 23.79
CA GLU A 417 3.44 10.13 25.15
C GLU A 417 4.88 10.60 25.40
N GLY A 418 5.59 10.99 24.32
CA GLY A 418 7.00 11.31 24.38
C GLY A 418 7.29 12.62 25.12
N ASP A 419 8.53 12.71 25.64
CA ASP A 419 9.04 13.93 26.23
C ASP A 419 9.78 14.77 25.19
N PHE A 420 9.20 15.92 24.85
CA PHE A 420 9.82 16.90 23.96
C PHE A 420 10.86 17.80 24.66
N ALA A 421 11.10 17.62 25.97
CA ALA A 421 12.04 18.48 26.69
C ALA A 421 13.43 18.49 26.06
N ALA A 422 13.94 17.33 25.66
CA ALA A 422 15.25 17.23 25.00
C ALA A 422 15.32 18.06 23.70
N ILE A 423 14.21 18.15 22.95
CA ILE A 423 14.12 18.98 21.75
C ILE A 423 13.99 20.46 22.12
N THR A 424 13.15 20.78 23.11
CA THR A 424 12.89 22.17 23.48
C THR A 424 14.02 22.80 24.28
N ASP A 425 14.88 22.04 24.90
CA ASP A 425 16.06 22.52 25.62
C ASP A 425 17.25 22.87 24.69
N LEU A 426 17.13 22.58 23.37
CA LEU A 426 18.17 22.95 22.39
C LEU A 426 18.29 24.45 22.17
N ASP A 427 17.21 25.22 22.42
CA ASP A 427 17.21 26.68 22.24
C ASP A 427 16.25 27.35 23.20
N VAL A 428 16.60 28.61 23.58
CA VAL A 428 15.83 29.41 24.54
C VAL A 428 14.41 29.74 24.07
N LEU A 429 14.20 29.90 22.76
CA LEU A 429 12.88 30.18 22.17
C LEU A 429 12.06 28.93 21.91
N LEU A 430 12.66 27.76 21.98
CA LEU A 430 11.98 26.47 22.00
C LEU A 430 11.51 26.10 23.40
N LYS A 431 12.19 26.62 24.43
CA LYS A 431 11.96 26.23 25.82
C LYS A 431 10.50 26.40 26.24
N GLY A 432 9.93 25.32 26.75
CA GLY A 432 8.54 25.32 27.22
C GLY A 432 7.46 25.24 26.11
N ARG A 433 7.84 25.17 24.84
CA ARG A 433 6.89 24.92 23.75
C ARG A 433 6.28 23.50 23.91
N LYS A 434 5.01 23.41 23.58
CA LYS A 434 4.26 22.16 23.63
C LYS A 434 3.93 21.69 22.23
N PHE A 435 4.08 20.40 22.01
CA PHE A 435 3.78 19.72 20.78
C PHE A 435 2.83 18.56 21.03
N GLY A 436 2.17 18.09 20.00
CA GLY A 436 1.24 16.99 20.06
C GLY A 436 -0.21 17.46 20.15
N ALA A 437 -1.09 16.55 19.82
CA ALA A 437 -2.53 16.70 19.89
C ALA A 437 -3.15 15.37 20.32
N GLN A 438 -4.39 15.43 20.81
CA GLN A 438 -5.18 14.22 21.04
C GLN A 438 -5.50 13.47 19.75
N ARG A 439 -5.35 14.14 18.60
CA ARG A 439 -5.53 13.58 17.25
C ARG A 439 -4.32 13.93 16.40
N LEU A 440 -3.93 12.99 15.54
CA LEU A 440 -2.76 13.11 14.70
C LEU A 440 -3.15 13.19 13.23
N GLY A 441 -2.33 13.90 12.45
CA GLY A 441 -2.32 13.89 11.01
C GLY A 441 -1.15 13.11 10.46
N PHE A 442 -1.29 12.61 9.23
CA PHE A 442 -0.24 11.90 8.51
C PHE A 442 -0.20 12.35 7.05
N ILE A 443 1.00 12.53 6.54
CA ILE A 443 1.27 12.70 5.10
C ILE A 443 2.19 11.57 4.67
N GLY A 444 1.80 10.86 3.63
CA GLY A 444 2.64 9.86 3.00
C GLY A 444 2.69 10.08 1.50
N GLU A 445 3.84 9.80 0.91
CA GLU A 445 4.07 9.89 -0.52
C GLU A 445 4.54 8.52 -1.01
N ASP A 446 3.92 7.96 -2.08
CA ASP A 446 4.23 6.66 -2.68
C ASP A 446 4.33 5.56 -1.60
N LEU A 447 5.53 5.00 -1.37
CA LEU A 447 5.82 4.04 -0.30
C LEU A 447 5.36 4.52 1.08
N GLY A 448 5.58 5.81 1.38
CA GLY A 448 5.11 6.43 2.61
C GLY A 448 3.59 6.44 2.72
N ALA A 449 2.90 6.63 1.62
CA ALA A 449 1.44 6.60 1.57
C ALA A 449 0.91 5.18 1.79
N GLN A 450 1.55 4.16 1.23
CA GLN A 450 1.23 2.75 1.50
C GLN A 450 1.38 2.41 2.98
N MET A 451 2.49 2.83 3.61
CA MET A 451 2.71 2.66 5.05
C MET A 451 1.63 3.39 5.86
N GLY A 452 1.18 4.58 5.42
CA GLY A 452 0.13 5.37 6.06
C GLY A 452 -1.23 4.66 6.12
N VAL A 453 -1.63 3.97 5.06
CA VAL A 453 -2.86 3.16 5.02
C VAL A 453 -2.80 2.04 6.06
N MET A 454 -1.68 1.33 6.12
CA MET A 454 -1.48 0.26 7.10
C MET A 454 -1.44 0.81 8.53
N LEU A 455 -0.66 1.88 8.77
CA LEU A 455 -0.53 2.53 10.08
C LEU A 455 -1.89 2.95 10.66
N ALA A 456 -2.70 3.63 9.84
CA ALA A 456 -4.01 4.15 10.27
C ALA A 456 -5.00 3.03 10.65
N SER A 457 -4.78 1.80 10.17
CA SER A 457 -5.60 0.65 10.56
C SER A 457 -5.36 0.20 12.00
N PHE A 458 -4.24 0.61 12.61
CA PHE A 458 -3.85 0.20 13.96
C PHE A 458 -3.73 1.35 14.95
N GLU A 459 -3.61 2.61 14.48
CA GLU A 459 -3.45 3.78 15.33
C GLU A 459 -4.71 4.67 15.31
N PRO A 460 -5.65 4.47 16.24
CA PRO A 460 -6.98 5.10 16.20
C PRO A 460 -6.96 6.62 16.38
N ASN A 461 -5.86 7.18 16.92
CA ASN A 461 -5.68 8.63 17.05
C ASN A 461 -5.18 9.29 15.77
N LEU A 462 -4.79 8.48 14.77
CA LEU A 462 -4.43 8.94 13.44
C LEU A 462 -5.70 9.05 12.60
N GLN A 463 -6.28 10.24 12.53
CA GLN A 463 -7.64 10.44 12.00
C GLN A 463 -7.71 11.33 10.75
N ALA A 464 -6.59 11.84 10.28
CA ALA A 464 -6.50 12.63 9.05
C ALA A 464 -5.28 12.19 8.23
N LEU A 465 -5.52 11.67 7.04
CA LEU A 465 -4.50 11.18 6.13
C LEU A 465 -4.45 12.05 4.88
N VAL A 466 -3.25 12.39 4.44
CA VAL A 466 -2.96 12.82 3.08
C VAL A 466 -2.06 11.77 2.45
N LEU A 467 -2.49 11.20 1.33
CA LEU A 467 -1.84 10.09 0.66
C LEU A 467 -1.61 10.48 -0.80
N PHE A 468 -0.37 10.79 -1.15
CA PHE A 468 0.00 11.14 -2.53
C PHE A 468 0.57 9.91 -3.25
N ALA A 469 0.18 9.71 -4.50
CA ALA A 469 0.65 8.63 -5.37
C ALA A 469 0.61 7.27 -4.65
N VAL A 470 -0.48 6.98 -3.94
CA VAL A 470 -0.62 5.75 -3.17
C VAL A 470 -1.06 4.62 -4.07
N GLY A 471 -0.24 3.60 -4.21
CA GLY A 471 -0.59 2.40 -4.96
C GLY A 471 -1.39 1.40 -4.12
N ALA A 472 -2.29 0.71 -4.80
CA ALA A 472 -2.93 -0.50 -4.31
C ALA A 472 -2.33 -1.68 -5.05
N GLY A 473 -1.63 -2.56 -4.34
CA GLY A 473 -1.00 -3.71 -4.96
C GLY A 473 0.50 -3.54 -5.16
N VAL A 474 1.28 -3.81 -4.10
CA VAL A 474 2.75 -3.81 -4.19
C VAL A 474 3.25 -4.63 -5.39
N ALA A 475 2.66 -5.81 -5.64
CA ALA A 475 3.00 -6.61 -6.80
C ALA A 475 2.57 -5.94 -8.11
N GLN A 476 1.45 -5.22 -8.12
CA GLN A 476 0.92 -4.57 -9.33
C GLN A 476 1.71 -3.33 -9.71
N GLU A 477 2.19 -2.56 -8.74
CA GLU A 477 3.03 -1.40 -8.99
C GLU A 477 4.31 -1.78 -9.74
N TRP A 478 4.93 -2.90 -9.36
CA TRP A 478 6.20 -3.33 -9.97
C TRP A 478 6.10 -3.66 -11.46
N TRP A 479 4.94 -4.04 -11.96
CA TRP A 479 4.78 -4.33 -13.38
C TRP A 479 4.00 -3.25 -14.15
N LEU A 480 3.35 -2.31 -13.46
CA LEU A 480 2.69 -1.16 -14.07
C LEU A 480 3.58 0.09 -14.10
N GLY A 481 4.47 0.24 -13.13
CA GLY A 481 5.38 1.39 -13.06
C GLY A 481 6.46 1.35 -14.14
N ALA A 482 6.66 2.45 -14.83
CA ALA A 482 7.68 2.56 -15.89
C ALA A 482 9.11 2.39 -15.34
N GLU A 483 9.38 2.89 -14.15
CA GLU A 483 10.69 2.80 -13.50
C GLU A 483 11.07 1.39 -13.06
N ASP A 484 10.08 0.55 -12.73
CA ASP A 484 10.31 -0.82 -12.28
C ASP A 484 10.39 -1.84 -13.43
N GLN A 485 10.35 -1.38 -14.70
CA GLN A 485 10.38 -2.27 -15.87
C GLN A 485 11.58 -3.21 -15.89
N GLU A 486 12.78 -2.75 -15.46
CA GLU A 486 13.95 -3.63 -15.42
C GLU A 486 13.85 -4.68 -14.30
N LEU A 487 13.31 -4.32 -13.14
CA LEU A 487 13.03 -5.29 -12.07
C LEU A 487 11.99 -6.29 -12.53
N PHE A 488 10.93 -5.81 -13.16
CA PHE A 488 9.90 -6.65 -13.75
C PHE A 488 10.46 -7.52 -14.89
N ALA A 489 11.30 -6.98 -15.74
CA ALA A 489 11.97 -7.74 -16.82
C ALA A 489 12.83 -8.87 -16.25
N GLY A 490 13.62 -8.57 -15.22
CA GLY A 490 14.42 -9.58 -14.51
C GLY A 490 13.55 -10.66 -13.88
N LEU A 491 12.42 -10.28 -13.30
CA LEU A 491 11.44 -11.20 -12.73
C LEU A 491 10.78 -12.07 -13.81
N ALA A 492 10.28 -11.45 -14.88
CA ALA A 492 9.64 -12.16 -16.00
C ALA A 492 10.59 -13.18 -16.64
N GLN A 493 11.86 -12.81 -16.82
CA GLN A 493 12.89 -13.72 -17.31
C GLN A 493 13.10 -14.93 -16.40
N ARG A 494 13.02 -14.74 -15.08
CA ARG A 494 13.10 -15.85 -14.10
C ARG A 494 11.93 -16.82 -14.21
N PHE A 495 10.79 -16.34 -14.69
CA PHE A 495 9.62 -17.17 -15.00
C PHE A 495 9.61 -17.69 -16.44
N GLY A 496 10.73 -17.56 -17.17
CA GLY A 496 10.84 -18.00 -18.55
C GLY A 496 10.02 -17.16 -19.53
N ARG A 497 9.68 -15.92 -19.16
CA ARG A 497 8.92 -14.99 -19.98
C ARG A 497 9.84 -13.91 -20.54
N ASP A 498 9.59 -13.49 -21.78
CA ASP A 498 10.32 -12.40 -22.42
C ASP A 498 9.62 -11.07 -22.12
N ALA A 499 10.12 -10.36 -21.11
CA ALA A 499 9.53 -9.09 -20.69
C ALA A 499 9.66 -7.97 -21.74
N ALA A 500 10.68 -8.04 -22.63
CA ALA A 500 10.85 -7.06 -23.70
C ALA A 500 9.73 -7.13 -24.76
N HIS A 501 8.99 -8.23 -24.80
CA HIS A 501 7.91 -8.48 -25.76
C HIS A 501 6.55 -8.70 -25.08
N VAL A 502 6.39 -8.31 -23.80
CA VAL A 502 5.10 -8.40 -23.13
C VAL A 502 4.15 -7.37 -23.74
N ASP A 503 3.11 -7.85 -24.38
CA ASP A 503 1.96 -7.04 -24.75
C ASP A 503 1.00 -7.00 -23.55
N TYR A 504 1.07 -5.92 -22.78
CA TYR A 504 0.27 -5.78 -21.55
C TYR A 504 -1.23 -5.85 -21.77
N GLN A 505 -1.71 -5.49 -22.96
CA GLN A 505 -3.14 -5.62 -23.30
C GLN A 505 -3.50 -7.05 -23.67
N ARG A 506 -2.63 -7.77 -24.38
CA ARG A 506 -2.87 -9.15 -24.80
C ARG A 506 -2.49 -10.16 -23.73
N ASP A 507 -1.32 -9.98 -23.10
CA ASP A 507 -0.74 -10.97 -22.20
C ASP A 507 -1.27 -10.86 -20.77
N LEU A 508 -1.94 -9.75 -20.44
CA LEU A 508 -2.65 -9.49 -19.18
C LEU A 508 -1.86 -9.97 -17.95
N PRO A 509 -0.73 -9.31 -17.60
CA PRO A 509 0.13 -9.74 -16.49
C PRO A 509 -0.61 -9.97 -15.16
N ALA A 510 -1.66 -9.20 -14.91
CA ALA A 510 -2.51 -9.35 -13.72
C ALA A 510 -3.10 -10.76 -13.53
N PHE A 511 -3.11 -11.60 -14.59
CA PHE A 511 -3.58 -12.98 -14.55
C PHE A 511 -2.46 -14.01 -14.72
N TRP A 512 -1.19 -13.64 -14.54
CA TRP A 512 -0.11 -14.60 -14.58
C TRP A 512 -0.03 -15.42 -13.28
N PRO A 513 0.10 -16.75 -13.34
CA PRO A 513 0.20 -17.58 -12.14
C PRO A 513 1.38 -17.21 -11.25
N GLU A 514 2.49 -16.79 -11.85
CA GLU A 514 3.69 -16.37 -11.15
C GLU A 514 3.42 -15.11 -10.30
N LEU A 515 2.68 -14.14 -10.86
CA LEU A 515 2.29 -12.93 -10.13
C LEU A 515 1.26 -13.21 -9.04
N ALA A 516 0.42 -14.26 -9.18
CA ALA A 516 -0.46 -14.69 -8.10
C ALA A 516 0.31 -15.17 -6.85
N VAL A 517 1.49 -15.80 -7.05
CA VAL A 517 2.38 -16.16 -5.95
C VAL A 517 2.96 -14.90 -5.29
N PHE A 518 3.39 -13.92 -6.10
CA PHE A 518 3.90 -12.65 -5.61
C PHE A 518 2.86 -11.88 -4.81
N ASP A 519 1.67 -11.77 -5.34
CA ASP A 519 0.53 -11.11 -4.68
C ASP A 519 0.21 -11.79 -3.33
N THR A 520 0.28 -13.12 -3.31
CA THR A 520 0.15 -13.88 -2.06
C THR A 520 1.29 -13.57 -1.08
N LEU A 521 2.53 -13.47 -1.54
CA LEU A 521 3.70 -13.19 -0.69
C LEU A 521 3.68 -11.77 -0.12
N THR A 522 3.24 -10.80 -0.91
CA THR A 522 3.25 -9.37 -0.52
C THR A 522 2.01 -8.93 0.25
N ALA A 523 0.94 -9.72 0.28
CA ALA A 523 -0.36 -9.31 0.83
C ALA A 523 -0.34 -8.75 2.27
N ARG A 524 0.66 -9.12 3.10
CA ARG A 524 0.83 -8.54 4.44
C ARG A 524 1.37 -7.09 4.43
N ALA A 525 1.89 -6.62 3.29
CA ALA A 525 2.30 -5.23 3.08
C ALA A 525 1.41 -4.52 2.04
N GLU A 526 0.29 -5.13 1.69
CA GLU A 526 -0.64 -4.67 0.67
C GLU A 526 -1.65 -3.68 1.25
N PRO A 527 -1.68 -2.40 0.84
CA PRO A 527 -2.62 -1.41 1.38
C PRO A 527 -4.08 -1.83 1.27
N LEU A 528 -4.49 -2.47 0.16
CA LEU A 528 -5.85 -2.97 -0.01
C LEU A 528 -6.26 -4.00 1.04
N ALA A 529 -5.33 -4.78 1.59
CA ALA A 529 -5.64 -5.73 2.66
C ALA A 529 -6.17 -5.07 3.94
N TYR A 530 -5.91 -3.77 4.09
CA TYR A 530 -6.33 -2.95 5.25
C TYR A 530 -7.49 -2.01 4.92
N ALA A 531 -7.85 -1.85 3.65
CA ALA A 531 -8.90 -0.95 3.21
C ALA A 531 -10.24 -1.21 3.90
N ALA A 532 -10.62 -2.47 4.09
CA ALA A 532 -11.86 -2.84 4.77
C ALA A 532 -11.88 -2.41 6.25
N ALA A 533 -10.73 -2.44 6.94
CA ALA A 533 -10.61 -1.95 8.32
C ALA A 533 -10.74 -0.42 8.35
N LEU A 534 -10.03 0.29 7.47
CA LEU A 534 -10.13 1.74 7.37
C LEU A 534 -11.50 2.22 6.93
N ARG A 535 -12.19 1.46 6.09
CA ARG A 535 -13.55 1.79 5.68
C ARG A 535 -14.51 1.87 6.86
N ARG A 536 -14.24 1.12 7.93
CA ARG A 536 -15.01 1.12 9.18
C ARG A 536 -14.43 2.04 10.27
N ALA A 537 -13.27 2.62 10.05
CA ALA A 537 -12.62 3.51 11.01
C ALA A 537 -13.02 4.98 10.80
N PRO A 538 -13.11 5.82 11.86
CA PRO A 538 -13.45 7.24 11.73
C PRO A 538 -12.23 8.05 11.24
N VAL A 539 -11.77 7.76 10.04
CA VAL A 539 -10.59 8.36 9.42
C VAL A 539 -10.98 9.18 8.20
N ASN A 540 -10.54 10.43 8.17
CA ASN A 540 -10.60 11.29 6.98
C ASN A 540 -9.39 10.97 6.08
N ALA A 541 -9.58 10.96 4.77
CA ALA A 541 -8.53 10.69 3.81
C ALA A 541 -8.62 11.62 2.60
N LEU A 542 -7.55 12.32 2.33
CA LEU A 542 -7.30 13.08 1.11
C LEU A 542 -6.26 12.32 0.30
N LEU A 543 -6.69 11.69 -0.80
CA LEU A 543 -5.80 11.07 -1.76
C LEU A 543 -5.49 12.09 -2.86
N LEU A 544 -4.22 12.21 -3.21
CA LEU A 544 -3.74 13.06 -4.29
C LEU A 544 -3.14 12.20 -5.39
N MET A 545 -3.45 12.52 -6.64
CA MET A 545 -3.00 11.79 -7.82
C MET A 545 -2.46 12.77 -8.85
N ALA A 546 -1.26 12.52 -9.34
CA ALA A 546 -0.73 13.19 -10.50
C ALA A 546 -1.17 12.43 -11.77
N LYS A 547 -1.67 13.13 -12.79
CA LYS A 547 -2.18 12.45 -13.99
C LYS A 547 -1.10 11.82 -14.85
N ASP A 548 0.09 12.42 -14.87
CA ASP A 548 1.24 11.93 -15.63
C ASP A 548 2.22 11.17 -14.72
N ASP A 549 1.72 10.46 -13.71
CA ASP A 549 2.56 9.67 -12.81
C ASP A 549 3.13 8.45 -13.53
N GLU A 550 4.44 8.44 -13.71
CA GLU A 550 5.17 7.37 -14.39
C GLU A 550 5.60 6.24 -13.45
N VAL A 551 5.56 6.49 -12.14
CA VAL A 551 6.01 5.55 -11.10
C VAL A 551 4.83 4.74 -10.56
N VAL A 552 3.80 5.44 -10.08
CA VAL A 552 2.59 4.81 -9.53
C VAL A 552 1.43 4.99 -10.50
N SER A 553 1.00 3.91 -11.12
CA SER A 553 -0.12 3.95 -12.06
C SER A 553 -1.40 4.49 -11.41
N ASN A 554 -2.07 5.43 -12.06
CA ASN A 554 -3.34 5.99 -11.62
C ASN A 554 -4.41 4.92 -11.38
N LEU A 555 -4.35 3.82 -12.13
CA LEU A 555 -5.25 2.68 -11.97
C LEU A 555 -5.20 2.08 -10.56
N VAL A 556 -3.99 1.95 -9.97
CA VAL A 556 -3.85 1.38 -8.62
C VAL A 556 -4.20 2.40 -7.53
N THR A 557 -4.00 3.70 -7.77
CA THR A 557 -4.46 4.76 -6.87
C THR A 557 -5.99 4.80 -6.81
N GLU A 558 -6.66 4.74 -7.96
CA GLU A 558 -8.12 4.69 -8.04
C GLU A 558 -8.69 3.41 -7.42
N ALA A 559 -8.00 2.26 -7.60
CA ALA A 559 -8.39 1.01 -6.96
C ALA A 559 -8.38 1.12 -5.43
N LEU A 560 -7.36 1.77 -4.85
CA LEU A 560 -7.33 2.02 -3.41
C LEU A 560 -8.45 3.00 -2.99
N ALA A 561 -8.72 4.03 -3.78
CA ALA A 561 -9.81 4.97 -3.52
C ALA A 561 -11.16 4.25 -3.45
N VAL A 562 -11.43 3.29 -4.36
CA VAL A 562 -12.60 2.41 -4.28
C VAL A 562 -12.61 1.62 -2.98
N GLY A 563 -11.50 0.97 -2.63
CA GLY A 563 -11.35 0.19 -1.40
C GLY A 563 -11.63 1.00 -0.14
N LEU A 564 -11.22 2.26 -0.11
CA LEU A 564 -11.44 3.19 1.01
C LEU A 564 -12.83 3.85 0.98
N GLY A 565 -13.58 3.72 -0.11
CA GLY A 565 -14.85 4.41 -0.31
C GLY A 565 -14.70 5.91 -0.54
N ALA A 566 -13.61 6.33 -1.17
CA ALA A 566 -13.37 7.71 -1.54
C ALA A 566 -14.18 8.11 -2.79
N THR A 567 -14.44 9.41 -2.92
CA THR A 567 -15.06 10.00 -4.11
C THR A 567 -13.98 10.70 -4.94
N PHE A 568 -13.91 10.42 -6.22
CA PHE A 568 -13.02 11.10 -7.14
C PHE A 568 -13.62 12.45 -7.55
N VAL A 569 -12.92 13.52 -7.23
CA VAL A 569 -13.29 14.87 -7.60
C VAL A 569 -12.51 15.27 -8.85
N SER A 570 -13.14 15.09 -10.01
CA SER A 570 -12.53 15.36 -11.30
C SER A 570 -13.59 15.71 -12.35
N GLY A 571 -13.17 16.43 -13.38
CA GLY A 571 -13.98 16.62 -14.60
C GLY A 571 -13.90 15.46 -15.59
N GLU A 572 -13.11 14.43 -15.32
CA GLU A 572 -12.83 13.32 -16.22
C GLU A 572 -13.30 11.97 -15.68
N PRO A 573 -13.55 10.99 -16.56
CA PRO A 573 -13.96 9.67 -16.14
C PRO A 573 -12.80 8.95 -15.41
N SER A 574 -13.17 8.13 -14.42
CA SER A 574 -12.27 7.22 -13.71
C SER A 574 -11.84 6.05 -14.61
N TYR A 575 -10.63 5.54 -14.41
CA TYR A 575 -10.16 4.28 -15.00
C TYR A 575 -10.81 3.05 -14.33
N VAL A 576 -11.21 3.18 -13.06
CA VAL A 576 -11.91 2.13 -12.31
C VAL A 576 -13.39 2.42 -12.28
N GLY A 577 -14.19 1.63 -13.00
CA GLY A 577 -15.62 1.88 -13.23
C GLY A 577 -16.47 1.98 -11.97
N ASP A 578 -16.01 1.43 -10.84
CA ASP A 578 -16.70 1.43 -9.55
C ASP A 578 -16.35 2.65 -8.66
N LEU A 579 -15.42 3.48 -9.09
CA LEU A 579 -15.07 4.69 -8.36
C LEU A 579 -16.19 5.72 -8.46
N SER A 580 -16.73 6.13 -7.32
CA SER A 580 -17.70 7.23 -7.27
C SER A 580 -17.03 8.52 -7.74
N THR A 581 -17.60 9.17 -8.74
CA THR A 581 -17.09 10.43 -9.29
C THR A 581 -18.04 11.57 -8.97
N GLN A 582 -17.50 12.73 -8.65
CA GLN A 582 -18.25 13.97 -8.48
C GLN A 582 -17.59 15.08 -9.29
N VAL A 583 -18.31 15.63 -10.25
CA VAL A 583 -17.87 16.85 -10.93
C VAL A 583 -18.23 18.02 -10.03
N SER A 584 -17.20 18.73 -9.55
CA SER A 584 -17.37 19.91 -8.70
C SER A 584 -17.04 21.17 -9.48
N ALA A 585 -17.82 22.22 -9.26
CA ALA A 585 -17.47 23.53 -9.80
C ALA A 585 -16.19 24.07 -9.12
N PRO A 586 -15.39 24.91 -9.81
CA PRO A 586 -14.24 25.54 -9.20
C PRO A 586 -14.60 26.27 -7.90
N GLY A 587 -13.94 25.92 -6.81
CA GLY A 587 -14.23 26.48 -5.48
C GLY A 587 -15.33 25.76 -4.69
N GLU A 588 -15.95 24.72 -5.24
CA GLU A 588 -16.89 23.89 -4.50
C GLU A 588 -16.14 22.96 -3.52
N VAL A 589 -16.71 22.81 -2.33
CA VAL A 589 -16.15 22.06 -1.22
C VAL A 589 -16.82 20.70 -1.12
N VAL A 590 -16.04 19.64 -1.18
CA VAL A 590 -16.52 18.29 -0.90
C VAL A 590 -16.13 17.92 0.53
N SER A 591 -17.12 17.67 1.37
CA SER A 591 -16.91 17.27 2.76
C SER A 591 -18.00 16.32 3.25
N GLY A 592 -17.68 15.50 4.27
CA GLY A 592 -18.65 14.59 4.89
C GLY A 592 -19.31 13.61 3.91
N ASN A 593 -18.64 13.26 2.82
CA ASN A 593 -19.16 12.43 1.73
C ASN A 593 -19.23 10.94 2.11
N PHE A 594 -18.60 10.52 3.21
CA PHE A 594 -18.58 9.13 3.66
C PHE A 594 -19.21 8.99 5.06
N ALA A 595 -20.23 8.15 5.19
CA ALA A 595 -20.96 7.97 6.47
C ALA A 595 -20.48 6.72 7.19
N ILE A 596 -20.24 6.84 8.51
CA ILE A 596 -19.85 5.76 9.41
C ILE A 596 -20.57 5.94 10.76
N GLU A 597 -21.37 4.94 11.20
CA GLU A 597 -21.96 4.86 12.54
C GLU A 597 -22.38 6.21 13.17
N GLY A 598 -23.08 7.04 12.39
CA GLY A 598 -23.57 8.37 12.85
C GLY A 598 -22.57 9.52 12.73
N ALA A 599 -21.35 9.25 12.27
CA ALA A 599 -20.35 10.25 11.92
C ALA A 599 -20.21 10.39 10.38
N ARG A 600 -19.77 11.57 9.94
CA ARG A 600 -19.42 11.80 8.53
C ARG A 600 -17.94 12.06 8.40
N MET A 601 -17.30 11.34 7.49
CA MET A 601 -15.88 11.48 7.15
C MET A 601 -15.75 12.06 5.75
N THR A 602 -14.65 12.76 5.52
CA THR A 602 -14.27 13.22 4.19
C THR A 602 -13.25 12.24 3.62
N ARG A 603 -13.59 11.61 2.49
CA ARG A 603 -12.72 10.70 1.73
C ARG A 603 -12.78 11.07 0.27
N VAL A 604 -11.70 11.64 -0.23
CA VAL A 604 -11.67 12.22 -1.56
C VAL A 604 -10.37 11.83 -2.25
N LEU A 605 -10.47 11.53 -3.53
CA LEU A 605 -9.34 11.48 -4.47
C LEU A 605 -9.39 12.74 -5.32
N GLN A 606 -8.26 13.47 -5.39
CA GLN A 606 -8.07 14.65 -6.22
C GLN A 606 -6.98 14.42 -7.24
N GLY A 607 -7.29 14.61 -8.52
CA GLY A 607 -6.32 14.60 -9.61
C GLY A 607 -5.73 15.98 -9.86
N TYR A 608 -4.44 16.01 -10.25
CA TYR A 608 -3.72 17.22 -10.66
C TYR A 608 -3.13 17.07 -12.05
N GLU A 609 -3.26 18.11 -12.85
CA GLU A 609 -2.73 18.18 -14.22
C GLU A 609 -2.31 19.62 -14.55
N PRO A 610 -1.14 19.86 -15.17
CA PRO A 610 -0.08 18.87 -15.46
C PRO A 610 0.72 18.57 -14.17
N ALA A 611 0.89 17.30 -13.85
CA ALA A 611 1.64 16.87 -12.68
C ALA A 611 2.20 15.45 -12.89
N ASP A 612 3.38 15.19 -12.32
CA ASP A 612 4.05 13.90 -12.31
C ASP A 612 4.28 13.41 -10.86
N HIS A 613 5.02 12.32 -10.70
CA HIS A 613 5.34 11.74 -9.41
C HIS A 613 6.07 12.69 -8.43
N GLY A 614 6.66 13.77 -8.94
CA GLY A 614 7.31 14.83 -8.15
C GLY A 614 6.38 15.93 -7.64
N LEU A 615 5.05 15.80 -7.73
CA LEU A 615 4.06 16.85 -7.44
C LEU A 615 4.33 17.61 -6.14
N LEU A 616 4.69 16.96 -5.06
CA LEU A 616 4.91 17.61 -3.75
C LEU A 616 6.36 18.04 -3.51
N LEU A 617 7.30 17.62 -4.37
CA LEU A 617 8.74 17.78 -4.19
C LEU A 617 9.33 18.98 -4.95
N SER A 618 8.55 19.66 -5.78
CA SER A 618 9.03 20.69 -6.70
C SER A 618 8.19 21.97 -6.63
N ARG A 619 8.85 23.12 -6.67
CA ARG A 619 8.16 24.40 -6.88
C ARG A 619 7.61 24.55 -8.30
N LEU A 620 8.03 23.72 -9.22
CA LEU A 620 7.81 23.89 -10.66
C LEU A 620 6.81 22.90 -11.24
N GLY A 621 6.28 21.97 -10.41
CA GLY A 621 5.18 21.07 -10.79
C GLY A 621 5.55 19.90 -11.68
N LYS A 622 6.73 19.90 -12.29
CA LYS A 622 7.26 18.78 -13.06
C LYS A 622 8.76 18.67 -12.82
N GLN A 623 9.19 17.58 -12.22
CA GLN A 623 10.55 17.08 -12.33
C GLN A 623 10.43 15.62 -12.74
N SER A 624 11.00 15.28 -13.90
CA SER A 624 11.13 13.89 -14.29
C SER A 624 11.86 13.13 -13.17
N TYR A 625 11.21 12.14 -12.62
CA TYR A 625 11.74 11.33 -11.52
C TYR A 625 12.79 10.34 -12.03
N ALA A 626 12.70 9.98 -13.32
CA ALA A 626 13.51 8.94 -13.94
C ALA A 626 15.02 9.23 -13.95
N HIS A 627 15.39 10.50 -14.02
CA HIS A 627 16.79 10.94 -13.86
C HIS A 627 16.76 12.36 -13.30
N PRO A 628 17.35 12.60 -12.12
CA PRO A 628 17.63 13.99 -11.78
C PRO A 628 18.44 14.57 -12.94
N PRO A 629 18.01 15.68 -13.53
CA PRO A 629 18.75 16.28 -14.63
C PRO A 629 20.17 16.55 -14.15
N ASP A 630 21.16 16.17 -14.96
CA ASP A 630 22.52 16.62 -14.73
C ASP A 630 22.52 18.13 -14.56
N PRO A 631 23.15 18.68 -13.48
CA PRO A 631 23.19 20.13 -13.32
C PRO A 631 23.87 20.78 -14.54
N PRO A 632 23.40 21.95 -14.97
CA PRO A 632 22.44 22.83 -14.28
C PRO A 632 20.99 22.58 -14.72
N PHE A 633 20.08 22.56 -13.74
CA PHE A 633 18.64 22.59 -13.99
C PHE A 633 18.27 23.72 -14.95
N GLN A 634 17.60 23.41 -16.04
CA GLN A 634 17.03 24.46 -16.89
C GLN A 634 15.82 25.06 -16.16
N PRO A 635 15.77 26.36 -15.93
CA PRO A 635 14.57 26.97 -15.35
C PRO A 635 13.40 26.79 -16.33
N LEU A 636 12.29 26.26 -15.82
CA LEU A 636 11.04 26.25 -16.59
C LEU A 636 10.61 27.70 -16.90
N GLU A 637 10.06 27.90 -18.07
CA GLU A 637 9.63 29.22 -18.55
C GLU A 637 8.67 29.88 -17.56
N THR A 638 8.85 31.16 -17.33
CA THR A 638 8.10 31.98 -16.35
C THR A 638 6.58 32.05 -16.58
N SER A 639 6.08 31.55 -17.71
CA SER A 639 4.64 31.48 -18.01
C SER A 639 3.90 30.37 -17.25
N GLN A 640 4.60 29.41 -16.62
CA GLN A 640 3.99 28.30 -15.88
C GLN A 640 3.75 28.60 -14.39
N THR A 641 4.13 29.76 -13.89
CA THR A 641 4.01 30.13 -12.46
C THR A 641 2.59 30.48 -12.02
N ILE A 642 1.64 30.67 -12.93
CA ILE A 642 0.29 31.18 -12.59
C ILE A 642 -0.65 30.05 -12.14
N ASN A 643 -0.44 28.81 -12.58
CA ASN A 643 -1.22 27.62 -12.17
C ASN A 643 -0.28 26.48 -11.79
N ASN A 644 0.55 26.67 -10.77
CA ASN A 644 1.47 25.64 -10.30
C ASN A 644 0.69 24.55 -9.51
N PRO A 645 0.58 23.30 -10.01
CA PRO A 645 -0.16 22.24 -9.36
C PRO A 645 0.40 21.89 -7.97
N THR A 646 1.71 22.00 -7.78
CA THR A 646 2.36 21.83 -6.47
C THR A 646 1.84 22.81 -5.44
N SER A 647 1.75 24.10 -5.80
CA SER A 647 1.22 25.12 -4.90
C SER A 647 -0.24 24.89 -4.57
N ALA A 648 -1.03 24.42 -5.54
CA ALA A 648 -2.43 24.08 -5.32
C ALA A 648 -2.58 22.86 -4.40
N ALA A 649 -1.79 21.80 -4.62
CA ALA A 649 -1.80 20.60 -3.79
C ALA A 649 -1.36 20.91 -2.36
N ILE A 650 -0.28 21.68 -2.17
CA ILE A 650 0.20 22.09 -0.84
C ILE A 650 -0.84 22.96 -0.13
N ALA A 651 -1.47 23.91 -0.83
CA ALA A 651 -2.53 24.73 -0.25
C ALA A 651 -3.72 23.87 0.21
N GLN A 652 -4.12 22.88 -0.57
CA GLN A 652 -5.17 21.93 -0.22
C GLN A 652 -4.81 21.09 1.01
N ILE A 653 -3.57 20.62 1.10
CA ILE A 653 -3.05 19.88 2.27
C ILE A 653 -3.13 20.77 3.53
N VAL A 654 -2.72 22.03 3.42
CA VAL A 654 -2.76 22.98 4.54
C VAL A 654 -4.19 23.24 4.99
N ASP A 655 -5.11 23.52 4.08
CA ASP A 655 -6.51 23.77 4.40
C ASP A 655 -7.18 22.52 5.02
N TYR A 656 -6.82 21.34 4.53
CA TYR A 656 -7.27 20.05 5.07
C TYR A 656 -6.86 19.89 6.54
N PHE A 657 -5.59 20.04 6.88
CA PHE A 657 -5.13 19.88 8.25
C PHE A 657 -5.54 21.05 9.16
N ASP A 658 -5.54 22.28 8.65
CA ASP A 658 -5.96 23.45 9.44
C ASP A 658 -7.43 23.29 9.88
N SER A 659 -8.33 22.91 8.98
CA SER A 659 -9.73 22.65 9.33
C SER A 659 -9.88 21.48 10.30
N PHE A 660 -9.14 20.39 10.12
CA PHE A 660 -9.15 19.24 11.01
C PHE A 660 -8.70 19.59 12.43
N PHE A 661 -7.57 20.28 12.58
CA PHE A 661 -7.03 20.62 13.90
C PHE A 661 -7.82 21.73 14.60
N ARG A 662 -8.35 22.73 13.89
CA ARG A 662 -9.21 23.77 14.48
C ARG A 662 -10.48 23.17 15.06
N CYS A 663 -11.10 22.23 14.39
CA CYS A 663 -12.26 21.54 14.89
C CYS A 663 -11.98 20.84 16.23
N VAL A 664 -10.82 20.20 16.38
CA VAL A 664 -10.38 19.55 17.63
C VAL A 664 -10.21 20.57 18.75
N ILE A 665 -9.60 21.72 18.47
CA ILE A 665 -9.33 22.78 19.47
C ILE A 665 -10.64 23.38 19.99
N THR A 666 -11.61 23.66 19.13
CA THR A 666 -12.91 24.20 19.53
C THR A 666 -13.76 23.22 20.31
N ALA A 667 -13.73 21.93 19.99
CA ALA A 667 -14.45 20.89 20.71
C ALA A 667 -13.92 20.71 22.14
N ASN A 668 -12.61 20.89 22.35
CA ASN A 668 -11.99 20.77 23.67
C ASN A 668 -12.20 22.02 24.55
N ALA A 669 -12.46 23.18 23.96
CA ALA A 669 -12.66 24.45 24.68
C ALA A 669 -14.10 24.63 25.20
N SER A 670 -15.07 23.95 24.64
CA SER A 670 -16.49 24.02 25.06
C SER A 670 -17.03 22.63 25.34
N ALA A 671 -17.42 22.38 26.60
CA ALA A 671 -18.03 21.12 27.05
C ALA A 671 -19.44 20.84 26.48
N SER A 672 -19.95 21.64 25.57
CA SER A 672 -21.18 21.40 24.81
C SER A 672 -20.84 20.86 23.44
N ALA A 673 -21.42 19.70 23.11
CA ALA A 673 -21.26 18.94 21.88
C ALA A 673 -21.33 19.84 20.61
N ILE A 674 -20.21 20.45 20.25
CA ILE A 674 -20.03 20.97 18.92
C ILE A 674 -19.77 19.73 18.06
N LYS A 675 -20.78 19.31 17.30
CA LYS A 675 -20.57 18.44 16.15
C LYS A 675 -19.68 19.26 15.20
N CYS A 676 -18.38 18.98 15.24
CA CYS A 676 -17.51 19.43 14.19
C CYS A 676 -18.00 18.76 12.91
N PRO A 677 -18.51 19.49 11.92
CA PRO A 677 -18.60 18.93 10.61
C PRO A 677 -17.18 18.49 10.25
N ALA A 678 -17.03 17.34 9.64
CA ALA A 678 -15.79 16.98 8.97
C ALA A 678 -15.69 17.85 7.69
N ASP A 679 -15.74 19.16 7.85
CA ASP A 679 -15.75 20.13 6.80
C ASP A 679 -14.30 20.37 6.37
N VAL A 680 -13.77 19.40 5.68
CA VAL A 680 -12.54 19.59 4.94
C VAL A 680 -12.93 20.18 3.60
N ALA A 681 -12.74 21.49 3.51
CA ALA A 681 -12.99 22.22 2.29
C ALA A 681 -12.05 21.75 1.18
N MET A 682 -12.61 21.12 0.16
CA MET A 682 -11.90 20.70 -1.04
C MET A 682 -12.45 21.52 -2.18
N SER A 683 -11.68 22.51 -2.64
CA SER A 683 -12.04 23.24 -3.85
C SER A 683 -11.37 22.58 -5.06
N SER A 684 -12.13 22.21 -6.07
CA SER A 684 -11.58 22.00 -7.40
C SER A 684 -10.97 23.31 -7.88
N ARG A 685 -9.67 23.38 -8.03
CA ARG A 685 -8.96 24.49 -8.68
C ARG A 685 -8.32 24.00 -9.95
#